data_804f97dc8c8c0f363195e7c018aec156
#
_entry.id   804f97dc8c8c0f363195e7c018aec156
#
_cell.length_a   1.000
_cell.length_b   1.000
_cell.length_c   1.000
_cell.angle_alpha   90.00
_cell.angle_beta   90.00
_cell.angle_gamma   90.00
#
_symmetry.space_group_name_H-M   'P 1'
#
loop_
_entity.id
_entity.type
_entity.pdbx_description
1 polymer ?
#
loop_
_entity_poly.entity_id
_entity_poly.type
_entity_poly.pdbx_seq_one_letter_code
_entity_poly.pdbx_strand_id
1 'polypeptide(L)'
;MRKTISRTLVVLLTFLCGQLSFAQEKPAAKYIPEEAFGPLFYTQNGNEYRSASGAPGPKYWQNRVDYNISANLDEATSKVKATITITYRNNSPEKLPYLWLQLDQNSFDEKSRGLAITPARSRYGAQGEKFKGGYEISNVSVSQKAKPVKFTSLVEDTRMQIRLDQPMAANGDIVVIKMDYSYTIPVLGSDRTGHLTTKNGEIFAIAQWFPRMCVYDDVLGWNTLPYWGAGEFYCEYGDINFDVTVPASHIVMGSGELLNPQEVFTAEQLKRWNEAKNSDKTIHIRSEAEVTDPKSRPAKDKLTWKFKMTNTRDAAWASSKAFVLDAAKINLPSGKKSLAVSAHPVESNGADGYGRGVEYVKASIEHYSKMWYEYPYPMAVNVATNIGGMEYPGIVFCGWKAKKGDAWGVIDHEFGHIWFPMIVGSNERKFGWMDEGFNTFINDLSSTEFNNGEYKPRPMNMNAVGKSIIGNPKYENMMLMPDGMAEPNIGVNLYFKPSWALHTLRDQILGKERFDFAFKQYIHNWAYKHPTPYDFFRTMENAAGEDLSWFWKSWFLNNWKMDQGIAEVKELKNNTFTGYTIKVDNLDKMPMPIILGIKTKSGKTDIVKVPVDVWMKNTSWIIRYPTTEEVVEVVLDPQQVLPDSNVENNKWTAGN
;
A
#
# COMPACT_ATOMS: atom_id res chain seq x y z
N MET A 1 29.15 -42.95 -71.93
CA MET A 1 29.80 -42.09 -70.93
C MET A 1 28.86 -41.18 -70.13
N ARG A 2 27.55 -41.06 -70.40
CA ARG A 2 26.65 -40.15 -69.67
C ARG A 2 25.85 -40.80 -68.53
N LYS A 3 25.87 -42.11 -68.28
CA LYS A 3 25.09 -42.78 -67.22
C LYS A 3 25.93 -43.12 -65.99
N THR A 4 27.25 -43.04 -66.03
CA THR A 4 28.11 -43.39 -64.90
C THR A 4 28.43 -42.22 -64.02
N ILE A 5 28.39 -40.99 -64.52
CA ILE A 5 28.63 -39.75 -63.74
C ILE A 5 27.41 -39.38 -62.83
N SER A 6 26.21 -39.81 -63.23
CA SER A 6 25.00 -39.52 -62.40
C SER A 6 24.88 -40.37 -61.16
N ARG A 7 25.45 -41.58 -61.12
CA ARG A 7 25.39 -42.45 -59.92
C ARG A 7 26.42 -42.09 -58.87
N THR A 8 27.57 -41.58 -59.26
CA THR A 8 28.62 -41.15 -58.32
C THR A 8 28.31 -39.84 -57.65
N LEU A 9 27.60 -38.94 -58.31
CA LEU A 9 27.17 -37.67 -57.76
C LEU A 9 26.03 -37.85 -56.73
N VAL A 10 25.11 -38.77 -56.95
CA VAL A 10 24.01 -39.06 -56.02
C VAL A 10 24.53 -39.79 -54.76
N VAL A 11 25.56 -40.63 -54.86
CA VAL A 11 26.17 -41.27 -53.68
C VAL A 11 27.00 -40.29 -52.87
N LEU A 12 27.66 -39.29 -53.48
CA LEU A 12 28.37 -38.24 -52.74
C LEU A 12 27.38 -37.26 -52.06
N LEU A 13 26.25 -36.93 -52.66
CA LEU A 13 25.23 -36.08 -52.01
C LEU A 13 24.50 -36.80 -50.85
N THR A 14 24.29 -38.14 -50.96
CA THR A 14 23.72 -38.90 -49.85
C THR A 14 24.70 -39.12 -48.70
N PHE A 15 26.02 -39.12 -48.94
CA PHE A 15 27.01 -39.17 -47.88
C PHE A 15 27.29 -37.83 -47.20
N LEU A 16 27.08 -36.67 -47.92
CA LEU A 16 27.14 -35.35 -47.31
C LEU A 16 25.89 -35.01 -46.49
N CYS A 17 24.70 -35.55 -46.83
CA CYS A 17 23.48 -35.38 -46.03
C CYS A 17 23.43 -36.27 -44.77
N GLY A 18 24.26 -37.32 -44.69
CA GLY A 18 24.32 -38.22 -43.54
C GLY A 18 25.23 -37.78 -42.38
N GLN A 19 25.90 -36.64 -42.48
CA GLN A 19 26.72 -36.04 -41.42
C GLN A 19 26.22 -34.65 -41.00
N LEU A 20 24.99 -34.25 -41.30
CA LEU A 20 24.32 -33.27 -40.50
C LEU A 20 23.96 -33.94 -39.17
N SER A 21 24.94 -34.10 -38.30
CA SER A 21 24.73 -34.26 -36.88
C SER A 21 23.74 -33.18 -36.47
N PHE A 22 22.56 -33.58 -36.06
CA PHE A 22 21.73 -32.71 -35.26
C PHE A 22 22.59 -32.29 -34.04
N ALA A 23 23.34 -31.20 -34.17
CA ALA A 23 23.73 -30.43 -33.03
C ALA A 23 22.36 -30.08 -32.37
N GLN A 24 22.03 -30.82 -31.33
CA GLN A 24 20.95 -30.47 -30.46
C GLN A 24 21.27 -29.01 -30.05
N GLU A 25 20.59 -28.03 -30.67
CA GLU A 25 20.71 -26.64 -30.21
C GLU A 25 20.51 -26.69 -28.70
N LYS A 26 21.56 -26.41 -27.94
CA LYS A 26 21.42 -26.16 -26.52
C LYS A 26 20.31 -25.16 -26.41
N PRO A 27 19.26 -25.42 -25.61
CA PRO A 27 18.22 -24.42 -25.42
C PRO A 27 18.91 -23.10 -25.10
N ALA A 28 18.56 -22.05 -25.84
CA ALA A 28 19.14 -20.73 -25.66
C ALA A 28 19.09 -20.42 -24.17
N ALA A 29 20.20 -19.99 -23.59
CA ALA A 29 20.25 -19.65 -22.17
C ALA A 29 19.14 -18.64 -21.90
N LYS A 30 18.26 -18.94 -20.95
CA LYS A 30 17.13 -18.04 -20.61
C LYS A 30 17.64 -16.70 -20.07
N TYR A 31 18.81 -16.73 -19.42
CA TYR A 31 19.45 -15.54 -18.90
C TYR A 31 20.24 -14.82 -19.99
N ILE A 32 19.90 -13.54 -20.17
CA ILE A 32 20.56 -12.63 -21.12
C ILE A 32 21.04 -11.41 -20.32
N PRO A 33 22.36 -11.25 -20.08
CA PRO A 33 22.91 -10.13 -19.30
C PRO A 33 22.43 -8.76 -19.79
N GLU A 34 22.40 -8.54 -21.11
CA GLU A 34 21.97 -7.28 -21.72
C GLU A 34 20.49 -6.97 -21.47
N GLU A 35 19.63 -7.97 -21.34
CA GLU A 35 18.22 -7.79 -21.00
C GLU A 35 18.09 -7.31 -19.53
N ALA A 36 18.84 -7.90 -18.61
CA ALA A 36 18.81 -7.56 -17.19
C ALA A 36 19.50 -6.22 -16.89
N PHE A 37 20.72 -6.02 -17.36
CA PHE A 37 21.57 -4.87 -17.03
C PHE A 37 21.62 -3.79 -18.12
N GLY A 38 20.85 -3.94 -19.20
CA GLY A 38 20.80 -2.94 -20.27
C GLY A 38 20.37 -1.57 -19.77
N PRO A 39 20.97 -0.46 -20.27
CA PRO A 39 20.78 0.88 -19.71
C PRO A 39 19.43 1.53 -19.96
N LEU A 40 18.64 1.03 -20.90
CA LEU A 40 17.40 1.65 -21.37
C LEU A 40 16.20 1.26 -20.49
N PHE A 41 16.26 1.55 -19.19
CA PHE A 41 15.16 1.29 -18.28
C PHE A 41 14.24 2.50 -18.12
N TYR A 42 14.79 3.69 -17.92
CA TYR A 42 14.03 4.91 -17.80
C TYR A 42 13.81 5.53 -19.18
N THR A 43 12.54 5.66 -19.57
CA THR A 43 12.15 6.27 -20.84
C THR A 43 12.17 7.79 -20.80
N GLN A 44 12.26 8.39 -19.60
CA GLN A 44 12.23 9.84 -19.40
C GLN A 44 13.36 10.28 -18.47
N ASN A 45 14.02 11.37 -18.84
CA ASN A 45 14.94 12.09 -17.96
C ASN A 45 14.15 12.89 -16.91
N GLY A 46 14.84 13.38 -15.87
CA GLY A 46 14.26 14.36 -14.95
C GLY A 46 13.89 15.65 -15.69
N ASN A 47 12.93 16.39 -15.13
CA ASN A 47 12.46 17.68 -15.66
C ASN A 47 12.31 18.71 -14.53
N GLU A 48 11.75 19.90 -14.84
CA GLU A 48 11.56 20.96 -13.85
C GLU A 48 10.54 20.63 -12.74
N TYR A 49 9.65 19.66 -12.98
CA TYR A 49 8.64 19.22 -12.01
C TYR A 49 9.11 18.02 -11.19
N ARG A 50 9.88 17.11 -11.79
CA ARG A 50 10.38 15.87 -11.17
C ARG A 50 11.86 15.70 -11.47
N SER A 51 12.68 15.79 -10.42
CA SER A 51 14.14 15.70 -10.53
C SER A 51 14.58 14.29 -10.97
N ALA A 52 15.70 14.22 -11.67
CA ALA A 52 16.37 12.97 -11.99
C ALA A 52 16.81 12.18 -10.75
N SER A 53 16.96 12.84 -9.59
CA SER A 53 17.27 12.20 -8.31
C SER A 53 16.04 11.56 -7.63
N GLY A 54 14.86 11.64 -8.23
CA GLY A 54 13.61 11.16 -7.66
C GLY A 54 12.92 12.14 -6.69
N ALA A 55 13.54 13.28 -6.37
CA ALA A 55 12.91 14.33 -5.58
C ALA A 55 11.95 15.18 -6.43
N PRO A 56 11.00 15.92 -5.81
CA PRO A 56 10.25 16.96 -6.51
C PRO A 56 11.19 17.98 -7.13
N GLY A 57 10.92 18.42 -8.36
CA GLY A 57 11.70 19.41 -9.07
C GLY A 57 11.42 20.85 -8.57
N PRO A 58 12.22 21.83 -9.00
CA PRO A 58 12.11 23.22 -8.52
C PRO A 58 10.77 23.89 -8.92
N LYS A 59 10.09 23.39 -9.94
CA LYS A 59 8.77 23.88 -10.37
C LYS A 59 7.66 22.89 -10.08
N TYR A 60 7.87 21.91 -9.18
CA TYR A 60 6.81 21.00 -8.76
C TYR A 60 5.62 21.80 -8.21
N TRP A 61 4.45 21.44 -8.66
CA TRP A 61 3.19 22.00 -8.21
C TRP A 61 2.20 20.88 -7.89
N GLN A 62 1.25 21.19 -7.05
CA GLN A 62 0.02 20.40 -6.90
C GLN A 62 -1.11 21.35 -6.52
N ASN A 63 -2.32 20.98 -6.88
CA ASN A 63 -3.50 21.71 -6.53
C ASN A 63 -3.83 21.53 -5.04
N ARG A 64 -4.78 22.28 -4.54
CA ARG A 64 -5.23 22.19 -3.16
C ARG A 64 -6.75 22.22 -3.12
N VAL A 65 -7.33 21.44 -2.21
CA VAL A 65 -8.77 21.44 -1.98
C VAL A 65 -9.10 21.46 -0.51
N ASP A 66 -9.89 22.46 -0.09
CA ASP A 66 -10.40 22.54 1.27
C ASP A 66 -11.90 22.22 1.28
N TYR A 67 -12.36 21.49 2.30
CA TYR A 67 -13.75 21.07 2.44
C TYR A 67 -14.35 21.59 3.75
N ASN A 68 -15.63 22.06 3.68
CA ASN A 68 -16.45 22.29 4.85
C ASN A 68 -17.76 21.52 4.65
N ILE A 69 -18.08 20.62 5.57
CA ILE A 69 -19.17 19.66 5.43
C ILE A 69 -20.05 19.69 6.68
N SER A 70 -21.36 19.78 6.51
CA SER A 70 -22.32 19.62 7.59
C SER A 70 -23.24 18.44 7.28
N ALA A 71 -23.15 17.38 8.08
CA ALA A 71 -23.84 16.13 7.87
C ALA A 71 -24.83 15.79 9.00
N ASN A 72 -25.89 15.08 8.64
CA ASN A 72 -26.89 14.52 9.56
C ASN A 72 -27.02 13.02 9.27
N LEU A 73 -26.98 12.19 10.31
CA LEU A 73 -27.29 10.77 10.25
C LEU A 73 -28.74 10.55 10.68
N ASP A 74 -29.52 9.93 9.83
CA ASP A 74 -30.80 9.33 10.16
C ASP A 74 -30.57 7.81 10.42
N GLU A 75 -30.51 7.45 11.71
CA GLU A 75 -30.30 6.04 12.13
C GLU A 75 -31.43 5.14 11.65
N ALA A 76 -32.69 5.62 11.67
CA ALA A 76 -33.86 4.81 11.35
C ALA A 76 -33.90 4.39 9.87
N THR A 77 -33.38 5.21 8.98
CA THR A 77 -33.35 4.96 7.53
C THR A 77 -31.95 4.66 7.01
N SER A 78 -30.94 4.62 7.88
CA SER A 78 -29.53 4.47 7.52
C SER A 78 -29.11 5.44 6.42
N LYS A 79 -29.54 6.71 6.51
CA LYS A 79 -29.29 7.74 5.49
C LYS A 79 -28.42 8.88 6.01
N VAL A 80 -27.43 9.27 5.22
CA VAL A 80 -26.66 10.51 5.41
C VAL A 80 -27.23 11.59 4.52
N LYS A 81 -27.46 12.80 5.10
CA LYS A 81 -27.78 14.02 4.36
C LYS A 81 -26.76 15.08 4.73
N ALA A 82 -26.21 15.77 3.74
CA ALA A 82 -25.17 16.75 4.00
C ALA A 82 -25.17 17.90 2.99
N THR A 83 -24.61 19.01 3.43
CA THR A 83 -24.22 20.16 2.60
C THR A 83 -22.71 20.26 2.59
N ILE A 84 -22.10 20.45 1.43
CA ILE A 84 -20.65 20.58 1.26
C ILE A 84 -20.29 21.87 0.55
N THR A 85 -19.22 22.50 1.03
CA THR A 85 -18.52 23.58 0.34
C THR A 85 -17.11 23.12 0.02
N ILE A 86 -16.77 23.09 -1.25
CA ILE A 86 -15.45 22.69 -1.79
C ILE A 86 -14.76 23.96 -2.28
N THR A 87 -13.60 24.27 -1.74
CA THR A 87 -12.74 25.37 -2.20
C THR A 87 -11.54 24.77 -2.93
N TYR A 88 -11.54 24.84 -4.25
CA TYR A 88 -10.49 24.29 -5.09
C TYR A 88 -9.57 25.39 -5.61
N ARG A 89 -8.24 25.20 -5.43
CA ARG A 89 -7.21 26.11 -5.89
C ARG A 89 -6.39 25.44 -6.99
N ASN A 90 -6.35 26.09 -8.16
CA ASN A 90 -5.53 25.67 -9.29
C ASN A 90 -4.12 26.27 -9.19
N ASN A 91 -3.16 25.51 -8.68
CA ASN A 91 -1.75 25.90 -8.63
C ASN A 91 -0.98 25.48 -9.89
N SER A 92 -1.63 24.77 -10.83
CA SER A 92 -1.00 24.34 -12.09
C SER A 92 -0.69 25.54 -12.99
N PRO A 93 0.25 25.39 -13.93
CA PRO A 93 0.53 26.41 -14.92
C PRO A 93 -0.53 26.48 -16.03
N GLU A 94 -1.60 25.67 -15.95
CA GLU A 94 -2.61 25.54 -16.97
C GLU A 94 -3.97 26.14 -16.56
N LYS A 95 -4.73 26.61 -17.54
CA LYS A 95 -6.15 27.01 -17.34
C LYS A 95 -7.02 25.77 -17.35
N LEU A 96 -7.95 25.67 -16.41
CA LEU A 96 -8.86 24.54 -16.29
C LEU A 96 -10.26 24.93 -16.76
N PRO A 97 -10.70 24.51 -17.95
CA PRO A 97 -12.04 24.80 -18.47
C PRO A 97 -13.14 23.93 -17.85
N TYR A 98 -12.76 22.86 -17.17
CA TYR A 98 -13.66 21.97 -16.44
C TYR A 98 -12.95 21.37 -15.24
N LEU A 99 -13.76 20.91 -14.29
CA LEU A 99 -13.34 20.25 -13.04
C LEU A 99 -13.98 18.86 -12.99
N TRP A 100 -13.30 17.92 -12.29
CA TRP A 100 -13.82 16.59 -12.05
C TRP A 100 -13.92 16.29 -10.56
N LEU A 101 -15.03 15.66 -10.17
CA LEU A 101 -15.25 15.12 -8.83
C LEU A 101 -15.43 13.60 -8.90
N GLN A 102 -14.99 12.92 -7.85
CA GLN A 102 -15.29 11.51 -7.58
C GLN A 102 -16.61 11.41 -6.79
N LEU A 103 -17.42 10.43 -7.16
CA LEU A 103 -18.71 10.13 -6.55
C LEU A 103 -18.73 8.63 -6.19
N ASP A 104 -17.93 8.23 -5.20
CA ASP A 104 -17.67 6.80 -4.94
C ASP A 104 -18.94 6.02 -4.57
N GLN A 105 -19.91 6.63 -3.86
CA GLN A 105 -21.18 5.97 -3.54
C GLN A 105 -21.99 5.59 -4.78
N ASN A 106 -21.74 6.21 -5.94
CA ASN A 106 -22.38 5.83 -7.18
C ASN A 106 -21.93 4.45 -7.70
N SER A 107 -20.89 3.85 -7.11
CA SER A 107 -20.56 2.43 -7.37
C SER A 107 -21.71 1.49 -7.05
N PHE A 108 -22.64 1.90 -6.16
CA PHE A 108 -23.82 1.15 -5.77
C PHE A 108 -25.10 1.55 -6.54
N ASP A 109 -24.99 2.49 -7.51
CA ASP A 109 -26.09 2.80 -8.42
C ASP A 109 -26.38 1.60 -9.34
N GLU A 110 -27.67 1.32 -9.61
CA GLU A 110 -28.06 0.19 -10.44
C GLU A 110 -27.49 0.22 -11.88
N LYS A 111 -27.06 1.39 -12.35
CA LYS A 111 -26.42 1.60 -13.66
C LYS A 111 -24.91 1.68 -13.60
N SER A 112 -24.32 1.49 -12.42
CA SER A 112 -22.87 1.56 -12.26
C SER A 112 -22.14 0.53 -13.13
N ARG A 113 -21.06 0.95 -13.73
CA ARG A 113 -20.13 0.05 -14.44
C ARG A 113 -19.53 -0.97 -13.47
N GLY A 114 -19.27 -0.56 -12.22
CA GLY A 114 -18.79 -1.43 -11.17
C GLY A 114 -19.67 -2.66 -10.98
N LEU A 115 -20.99 -2.50 -10.93
CA LEU A 115 -21.93 -3.63 -10.82
C LEU A 115 -21.87 -4.58 -12.02
N ALA A 116 -21.54 -4.08 -13.21
CA ALA A 116 -21.44 -4.89 -14.42
C ALA A 116 -20.18 -5.75 -14.48
N ILE A 117 -19.07 -5.28 -13.87
CA ILE A 117 -17.75 -5.94 -13.92
C ILE A 117 -17.39 -6.68 -12.63
N THR A 118 -18.01 -6.33 -11.50
CA THR A 118 -17.71 -6.94 -10.20
C THR A 118 -18.46 -8.28 -10.07
N PRO A 119 -17.76 -9.40 -9.84
CA PRO A 119 -18.41 -10.69 -9.63
C PRO A 119 -19.38 -10.65 -8.43
N ALA A 120 -20.48 -11.40 -8.51
CA ALA A 120 -21.55 -11.39 -7.49
C ALA A 120 -21.08 -11.76 -6.06
N ARG A 121 -19.92 -12.40 -5.91
CA ARG A 121 -19.32 -12.78 -4.62
C ARG A 121 -18.08 -11.94 -4.28
N SER A 122 -17.77 -10.92 -5.05
CA SER A 122 -16.65 -10.03 -4.77
C SER A 122 -16.87 -9.24 -3.50
N ARG A 123 -15.80 -9.05 -2.72
CA ARG A 123 -15.82 -8.15 -1.56
C ARG A 123 -16.00 -6.67 -1.95
N TYR A 124 -15.73 -6.32 -3.20
CA TYR A 124 -15.83 -4.96 -3.71
C TYR A 124 -17.24 -4.53 -4.13
N GLY A 125 -18.21 -5.46 -4.11
CA GLY A 125 -19.60 -5.13 -4.33
C GLY A 125 -20.33 -4.67 -3.05
N ALA A 126 -21.61 -4.31 -3.18
CA ALA A 126 -22.49 -4.21 -2.03
C ALA A 126 -22.83 -5.63 -1.55
N GLN A 127 -22.42 -5.98 -0.35
CA GLN A 127 -22.74 -7.28 0.23
C GLN A 127 -24.14 -7.24 0.87
N GLY A 128 -24.95 -8.24 0.57
CA GLY A 128 -26.31 -8.38 1.05
C GLY A 128 -27.34 -8.39 -0.08
N GLU A 129 -28.58 -8.06 0.24
CA GLU A 129 -29.68 -8.00 -0.72
C GLU A 129 -29.47 -6.94 -1.79
N LYS A 130 -30.35 -6.86 -2.78
CA LYS A 130 -30.34 -5.91 -3.91
C LYS A 130 -30.29 -4.45 -3.42
N PHE A 131 -29.14 -4.04 -2.90
CA PHE A 131 -28.92 -2.69 -2.43
C PHE A 131 -28.89 -1.74 -3.64
N LYS A 132 -29.67 -0.67 -3.56
CA LYS A 132 -29.68 0.42 -4.53
C LYS A 132 -29.17 1.66 -3.81
N GLY A 133 -27.98 2.12 -4.17
CA GLY A 133 -27.33 3.26 -3.60
C GLY A 133 -27.05 4.35 -4.63
N GLY A 134 -26.06 5.18 -4.32
CA GLY A 134 -25.66 6.32 -5.11
C GLY A 134 -26.01 7.64 -4.45
N TYR A 135 -25.35 8.70 -4.89
CA TYR A 135 -25.64 10.05 -4.42
C TYR A 135 -26.88 10.63 -5.06
N GLU A 136 -27.74 11.22 -4.24
CA GLU A 136 -28.76 12.19 -4.66
C GLU A 136 -28.14 13.59 -4.49
N ILE A 137 -27.75 14.25 -5.59
CA ILE A 137 -27.09 15.57 -5.58
C ILE A 137 -28.08 16.64 -6.00
N SER A 138 -28.13 17.77 -5.28
CA SER A 138 -29.00 18.92 -5.55
C SER A 138 -28.32 20.24 -5.19
N ASN A 139 -28.93 21.35 -5.56
CA ASN A 139 -28.54 22.73 -5.21
C ASN A 139 -27.06 23.04 -5.56
N VAL A 140 -26.55 22.48 -6.69
CA VAL A 140 -25.18 22.75 -7.13
C VAL A 140 -25.02 24.20 -7.54
N SER A 141 -24.02 24.86 -7.00
CA SER A 141 -23.63 26.21 -7.38
C SER A 141 -22.11 26.33 -7.47
N VAL A 142 -21.64 27.17 -8.38
CA VAL A 142 -20.23 27.44 -8.59
C VAL A 142 -19.97 28.93 -8.57
N SER A 143 -18.92 29.36 -7.89
CA SER A 143 -18.49 30.74 -7.85
C SER A 143 -16.98 30.89 -8.06
N GLN A 144 -16.59 31.99 -8.72
CA GLN A 144 -15.20 32.43 -8.89
C GLN A 144 -15.08 33.87 -8.37
N LYS A 145 -14.00 34.18 -7.64
CA LYS A 145 -13.78 35.52 -7.07
C LYS A 145 -15.03 36.04 -6.31
N ALA A 146 -15.65 35.12 -5.54
CA ALA A 146 -16.89 35.35 -4.78
C ALA A 146 -18.14 35.76 -5.63
N LYS A 147 -18.13 35.55 -6.94
CA LYS A 147 -19.26 35.79 -7.84
C LYS A 147 -19.79 34.49 -8.41
N PRO A 148 -21.11 34.26 -8.47
CA PRO A 148 -21.68 33.13 -9.17
C PRO A 148 -21.24 33.10 -10.64
N VAL A 149 -20.92 31.91 -11.15
CA VAL A 149 -20.56 31.69 -12.56
C VAL A 149 -21.50 30.69 -13.20
N LYS A 150 -21.70 30.81 -14.52
CA LYS A 150 -22.45 29.84 -15.30
C LYS A 150 -21.60 28.57 -15.47
N PHE A 151 -22.24 27.43 -15.40
CA PHE A 151 -21.62 26.14 -15.61
C PHE A 151 -22.65 25.13 -16.12
N THR A 152 -22.17 24.02 -16.66
CA THR A 152 -22.98 22.80 -16.89
C THR A 152 -22.32 21.64 -16.15
N SER A 153 -23.12 20.66 -15.75
CA SER A 153 -22.60 19.48 -15.10
C SER A 153 -23.12 18.21 -15.74
N LEU A 154 -22.28 17.16 -15.67
CA LEU A 154 -22.61 15.82 -16.16
C LEU A 154 -22.12 14.81 -15.12
N VAL A 155 -23.00 13.93 -14.66
CA VAL A 155 -22.65 12.75 -13.87
C VAL A 155 -22.47 11.58 -14.81
N GLU A 156 -21.34 10.94 -14.74
CA GLU A 156 -20.98 9.76 -15.51
C GLU A 156 -20.39 8.70 -14.57
N ASP A 157 -21.21 7.70 -14.24
CA ASP A 157 -20.82 6.64 -13.31
C ASP A 157 -20.40 7.23 -11.95
N THR A 158 -19.23 6.90 -11.46
CA THR A 158 -18.67 7.39 -10.18
C THR A 158 -17.96 8.73 -10.29
N ARG A 159 -18.31 9.57 -11.28
CA ARG A 159 -17.65 10.88 -11.53
C ARG A 159 -18.66 11.94 -11.91
N MET A 160 -18.32 13.18 -11.57
CA MET A 160 -19.07 14.37 -12.01
C MET A 160 -18.12 15.36 -12.67
N GLN A 161 -18.44 15.77 -13.90
CA GLN A 161 -17.77 16.85 -14.60
C GLN A 161 -18.54 18.16 -14.40
N ILE A 162 -17.82 19.23 -14.03
CA ILE A 162 -18.34 20.62 -14.00
C ILE A 162 -17.60 21.40 -15.09
N ARG A 163 -18.32 21.85 -16.12
CA ARG A 163 -17.79 22.64 -17.23
C ARG A 163 -18.05 24.10 -16.95
N LEU A 164 -16.99 24.89 -16.83
CA LEU A 164 -17.05 26.30 -16.50
C LEU A 164 -17.24 27.14 -17.76
N ASP A 165 -18.14 28.14 -17.74
CA ASP A 165 -18.30 29.10 -18.84
C ASP A 165 -17.02 29.92 -19.04
N GLN A 166 -16.36 30.29 -17.96
CA GLN A 166 -15.04 30.90 -17.95
C GLN A 166 -14.04 29.93 -17.32
N PRO A 167 -12.98 29.54 -18.03
CA PRO A 167 -11.95 28.68 -17.47
C PRO A 167 -11.34 29.26 -16.19
N MET A 168 -11.07 28.39 -15.22
CA MET A 168 -10.28 28.71 -14.05
C MET A 168 -8.86 29.08 -14.47
N ALA A 169 -8.34 30.22 -14.04
CA ALA A 169 -7.00 30.66 -14.43
C ALA A 169 -5.91 29.78 -13.77
N ALA A 170 -4.72 29.80 -14.34
CA ALA A 170 -3.53 29.17 -13.80
C ALA A 170 -2.99 29.86 -12.56
N ASN A 171 -2.08 29.20 -11.84
CA ASN A 171 -1.20 29.78 -10.80
C ASN A 171 -1.96 30.44 -9.64
N GLY A 172 -2.88 29.73 -9.03
CA GLY A 172 -3.48 30.08 -7.76
C GLY A 172 -4.92 30.59 -7.79
N ASP A 173 -5.63 30.53 -8.94
CA ASP A 173 -7.04 30.88 -9.00
C ASP A 173 -7.90 29.91 -8.16
N ILE A 174 -9.06 30.41 -7.71
CA ILE A 174 -9.93 29.68 -6.78
C ILE A 174 -11.34 29.58 -7.34
N VAL A 175 -11.88 28.36 -7.31
CA VAL A 175 -13.30 28.06 -7.52
C VAL A 175 -13.90 27.51 -6.23
N VAL A 176 -15.10 27.96 -5.90
CA VAL A 176 -15.90 27.41 -4.80
C VAL A 176 -17.12 26.71 -5.38
N ILE A 177 -17.28 25.43 -5.03
CA ILE A 177 -18.43 24.60 -5.39
C ILE A 177 -19.23 24.35 -4.12
N LYS A 178 -20.55 24.53 -4.18
CA LYS A 178 -21.46 24.14 -3.08
C LYS A 178 -22.50 23.20 -3.64
N MET A 179 -22.90 22.20 -2.84
CA MET A 179 -23.98 21.30 -3.16
C MET A 179 -24.56 20.66 -1.91
N ASP A 180 -25.83 20.23 -2.03
CA ASP A 180 -26.44 19.31 -1.08
C ASP A 180 -26.36 17.89 -1.66
N TYR A 181 -26.16 16.90 -0.80
CA TYR A 181 -26.18 15.51 -1.21
C TYR A 181 -26.76 14.61 -0.12
N SER A 182 -27.26 13.46 -0.55
CA SER A 182 -27.65 12.40 0.36
C SER A 182 -27.39 11.04 -0.26
N TYR A 183 -27.26 10.02 0.58
CA TYR A 183 -27.17 8.63 0.16
C TYR A 183 -27.59 7.69 1.29
N THR A 184 -27.97 6.45 0.94
CA THR A 184 -28.27 5.39 1.91
C THR A 184 -27.01 4.59 2.18
N ILE A 185 -26.73 4.31 3.46
CA ILE A 185 -25.58 3.53 3.90
C ILE A 185 -25.88 2.04 3.67
N PRO A 186 -25.04 1.29 2.94
CA PRO A 186 -25.19 -0.17 2.81
C PRO A 186 -24.87 -0.88 4.12
N VAL A 187 -25.29 -2.14 4.27
CA VAL A 187 -24.85 -2.99 5.40
C VAL A 187 -23.34 -3.17 5.36
N LEU A 188 -22.79 -3.47 4.17
CA LEU A 188 -21.36 -3.45 3.88
C LEU A 188 -21.15 -3.12 2.41
N GLY A 189 -20.53 -1.98 2.11
CA GLY A 189 -20.29 -1.49 0.75
C GLY A 189 -18.82 -1.47 0.41
N SER A 190 -18.40 -2.26 -0.56
CA SER A 190 -17.03 -2.36 -1.06
C SER A 190 -15.96 -2.55 0.03
N ASP A 191 -16.34 -3.06 1.19
CA ASP A 191 -15.49 -3.17 2.40
C ASP A 191 -14.96 -1.81 2.92
N ARG A 192 -15.66 -0.69 2.62
CA ARG A 192 -15.25 0.69 2.94
C ARG A 192 -16.19 1.42 3.89
N THR A 193 -17.48 1.20 3.72
CA THR A 193 -18.54 1.86 4.49
C THR A 193 -19.61 0.86 4.84
N GLY A 194 -20.31 1.05 5.96
CA GLY A 194 -21.37 0.12 6.35
C GLY A 194 -21.92 0.37 7.73
N HIS A 195 -22.81 -0.53 8.15
CA HIS A 195 -23.29 -0.56 9.52
C HIS A 195 -23.36 -1.98 10.07
N LEU A 196 -23.11 -2.11 11.37
CA LEU A 196 -23.05 -3.35 12.11
C LEU A 196 -24.08 -3.35 13.23
N THR A 197 -24.99 -4.32 13.24
CA THR A 197 -25.89 -4.57 14.35
C THR A 197 -25.15 -5.25 15.50
N THR A 198 -25.15 -4.63 16.68
CA THR A 198 -24.58 -5.18 17.90
C THR A 198 -25.66 -5.34 18.99
N LYS A 199 -25.31 -5.98 20.10
CA LYS A 199 -26.20 -6.16 21.24
C LYS A 199 -26.82 -4.85 21.75
N ASN A 200 -26.05 -3.74 21.68
CA ASN A 200 -26.43 -2.47 22.27
C ASN A 200 -26.79 -1.39 21.21
N GLY A 201 -26.84 -1.74 19.95
CA GLY A 201 -27.24 -0.84 18.86
C GLY A 201 -26.36 -0.94 17.62
N GLU A 202 -26.68 -0.14 16.61
CA GLU A 202 -25.95 -0.08 15.37
C GLU A 202 -24.63 0.69 15.52
N ILE A 203 -23.59 0.22 14.83
CA ILE A 203 -22.36 0.97 14.58
C ILE A 203 -22.35 1.37 13.11
N PHE A 204 -22.31 2.65 12.83
CA PHE A 204 -22.14 3.20 11.49
C PHE A 204 -20.68 3.56 11.28
N ALA A 205 -20.04 2.97 10.26
CA ALA A 205 -18.72 3.33 9.78
C ALA A 205 -18.87 4.02 8.42
N ILE A 206 -18.50 5.29 8.37
CA ILE A 206 -18.83 6.19 7.27
C ILE A 206 -17.55 6.72 6.63
N ALA A 207 -17.30 6.23 5.43
CA ALA A 207 -16.14 6.60 4.64
C ALA A 207 -16.49 6.72 3.15
N GLN A 208 -15.63 7.39 2.38
CA GLN A 208 -15.91 7.74 0.98
C GLN A 208 -17.31 8.37 0.82
N TRP A 209 -17.63 9.26 1.75
CA TRP A 209 -18.98 9.69 2.08
C TRP A 209 -19.37 11.06 1.54
N PHE A 210 -18.43 11.73 0.86
CA PHE A 210 -18.67 13.05 0.25
C PHE A 210 -18.05 13.15 -1.13
N PRO A 211 -18.61 13.96 -2.05
CA PRO A 211 -18.01 14.24 -3.34
C PRO A 211 -16.61 14.85 -3.19
N ARG A 212 -15.58 14.22 -3.79
CA ARG A 212 -14.18 14.62 -3.68
C ARG A 212 -13.64 15.10 -5.02
N MET A 213 -12.75 16.11 -5.01
CA MET A 213 -12.07 16.53 -6.23
C MET A 213 -11.14 15.43 -6.75
N CYS A 214 -11.15 15.17 -8.05
CA CYS A 214 -10.12 14.37 -8.69
C CYS A 214 -8.78 15.12 -8.64
N VAL A 215 -7.67 14.39 -8.58
CA VAL A 215 -6.33 14.98 -8.69
C VAL A 215 -6.08 15.45 -10.14
N TYR A 216 -5.53 16.64 -10.27
CA TYR A 216 -4.95 17.15 -11.50
C TYR A 216 -3.46 17.31 -11.28
N ASP A 217 -2.65 16.45 -11.92
CA ASP A 217 -1.20 16.37 -11.72
C ASP A 217 -0.38 16.68 -12.99
N ASP A 218 0.93 16.79 -12.82
CA ASP A 218 1.90 17.07 -13.88
C ASP A 218 2.23 15.84 -14.75
N VAL A 219 1.66 14.66 -14.44
CA VAL A 219 1.94 13.40 -15.15
C VAL A 219 0.83 13.05 -16.14
N LEU A 220 -0.43 13.17 -15.72
CA LEU A 220 -1.59 12.72 -16.49
C LEU A 220 -2.65 13.81 -16.69
N GLY A 221 -2.48 15.00 -16.07
CA GLY A 221 -3.56 15.95 -15.94
C GLY A 221 -4.65 15.41 -15.02
N TRP A 222 -5.92 15.39 -15.44
CA TRP A 222 -7.01 14.86 -14.64
C TRP A 222 -6.95 13.33 -14.48
N ASN A 223 -6.94 12.87 -13.25
CA ASN A 223 -7.02 11.45 -12.87
C ASN A 223 -8.46 11.06 -12.59
N THR A 224 -9.15 10.52 -13.59
CA THR A 224 -10.60 10.27 -13.60
C THR A 224 -10.98 8.80 -13.75
N LEU A 225 -10.14 7.87 -13.31
CA LEU A 225 -10.52 6.46 -13.30
C LEU A 225 -11.79 6.28 -12.44
N PRO A 226 -12.80 5.54 -12.91
CA PRO A 226 -13.97 5.26 -12.12
C PRO A 226 -13.61 4.44 -10.89
N TYR A 227 -14.41 4.56 -9.84
CA TYR A 227 -14.26 3.76 -8.63
C TYR A 227 -14.99 2.42 -8.78
N TRP A 228 -14.25 1.32 -8.68
CA TRP A 228 -14.79 -0.05 -8.80
C TRP A 228 -14.46 -0.92 -7.58
N GLY A 229 -13.80 -0.38 -6.59
CA GLY A 229 -13.56 -0.99 -5.29
C GLY A 229 -12.12 -1.42 -5.03
N ALA A 230 -11.43 -2.09 -5.98
CA ALA A 230 -10.07 -2.58 -5.76
C ALA A 230 -9.01 -1.47 -5.78
N GLY A 231 -9.15 -0.49 -6.68
CA GLY A 231 -8.31 0.72 -6.68
C GLY A 231 -8.85 1.75 -5.70
N GLU A 232 -8.11 2.08 -4.64
CA GLU A 232 -8.65 2.79 -3.49
C GLU A 232 -8.70 4.30 -3.68
N PHE A 233 -7.61 5.03 -3.44
CA PHE A 233 -7.61 6.47 -3.38
C PHE A 233 -6.66 7.13 -4.36
N TYR A 234 -7.01 8.32 -4.80
CA TYR A 234 -6.10 9.34 -5.28
C TYR A 234 -6.77 10.70 -5.10
N CYS A 235 -6.39 11.42 -4.05
CA CYS A 235 -7.07 12.63 -3.59
C CYS A 235 -6.06 13.76 -3.35
N GLU A 236 -6.49 15.01 -3.61
CA GLU A 236 -5.72 16.21 -3.32
C GLU A 236 -5.64 16.48 -1.82
N TYR A 237 -4.56 17.14 -1.39
CA TYR A 237 -4.39 17.61 -0.02
C TYR A 237 -5.05 18.96 0.22
N GLY A 238 -5.54 19.14 1.43
CA GLY A 238 -6.11 20.40 1.94
C GLY A 238 -6.61 20.26 3.35
N ASP A 239 -7.42 21.21 3.79
CA ASP A 239 -8.06 21.17 5.11
C ASP A 239 -9.49 20.65 5.00
N ILE A 240 -9.89 19.78 5.91
CA ILE A 240 -11.25 19.23 5.96
C ILE A 240 -11.84 19.55 7.33
N ASN A 241 -12.88 20.38 7.35
CA ASN A 241 -13.71 20.60 8.51
C ASN A 241 -15.05 19.93 8.30
N PHE A 242 -15.53 19.18 9.28
CA PHE A 242 -16.83 18.56 9.16
C PHE A 242 -17.57 18.49 10.49
N ASP A 243 -18.88 18.70 10.42
CA ASP A 243 -19.82 18.59 11.53
C ASP A 243 -20.74 17.40 11.27
N VAL A 244 -20.97 16.58 12.31
CA VAL A 244 -21.88 15.44 12.23
C VAL A 244 -22.93 15.54 13.33
N THR A 245 -24.20 15.66 12.94
CA THR A 245 -25.34 15.65 13.84
C THR A 245 -25.97 14.27 13.91
N VAL A 246 -26.04 13.72 15.11
CA VAL A 246 -26.53 12.36 15.40
C VAL A 246 -27.45 12.38 16.64
N PRO A 247 -28.23 11.30 16.94
CA PRO A 247 -28.93 11.16 18.21
C PRO A 247 -27.95 11.35 19.39
N ALA A 248 -28.39 12.01 20.47
CA ALA A 248 -27.52 12.32 21.61
C ALA A 248 -27.03 11.08 22.37
N SER A 249 -27.69 9.93 22.17
CA SER A 249 -27.24 8.62 22.68
C SER A 249 -25.92 8.14 22.03
N HIS A 250 -25.58 8.62 20.83
CA HIS A 250 -24.40 8.22 20.10
C HIS A 250 -23.12 8.91 20.60
N ILE A 251 -22.01 8.21 20.47
CA ILE A 251 -20.65 8.77 20.43
C ILE A 251 -20.22 8.79 18.98
N VAL A 252 -19.61 9.89 18.55
CA VAL A 252 -18.98 9.99 17.22
C VAL A 252 -17.47 10.10 17.40
N MET A 253 -16.73 9.28 16.66
CA MET A 253 -15.29 9.45 16.47
C MET A 253 -15.03 9.70 14.99
N GLY A 254 -14.09 10.59 14.69
CA GLY A 254 -13.79 10.98 13.32
C GLY A 254 -12.33 11.35 13.11
N SER A 255 -11.96 11.52 11.86
CA SER A 255 -10.66 12.04 11.46
C SER A 255 -10.40 13.41 12.12
N GLY A 256 -9.20 13.59 12.68
CA GLY A 256 -8.73 14.89 13.14
C GLY A 256 -9.04 15.22 14.59
N GLU A 257 -9.07 16.51 14.89
CA GLU A 257 -9.30 17.05 16.23
C GLU A 257 -10.80 17.19 16.50
N LEU A 258 -11.27 16.65 17.64
CA LEU A 258 -12.60 16.94 18.16
C LEU A 258 -12.62 18.35 18.80
N LEU A 259 -13.30 19.30 18.16
CA LEU A 259 -13.26 20.72 18.54
C LEU A 259 -14.17 21.08 19.71
N ASN A 260 -15.22 20.31 19.96
CA ASN A 260 -16.25 20.64 20.95
C ASN A 260 -16.55 19.53 21.98
N PRO A 261 -15.53 18.91 22.59
CA PRO A 261 -15.73 17.82 23.55
C PRO A 261 -16.63 18.22 24.74
N GLN A 262 -16.58 19.47 25.16
CA GLN A 262 -17.42 20.03 26.25
C GLN A 262 -18.94 20.07 25.93
N GLU A 263 -19.31 20.01 24.63
CA GLU A 263 -20.72 20.05 24.20
C GLU A 263 -21.30 18.65 24.04
N VAL A 264 -20.42 17.64 23.79
CA VAL A 264 -20.83 16.31 23.35
C VAL A 264 -20.54 15.19 24.37
N PHE A 265 -19.65 15.42 25.31
CA PHE A 265 -19.40 14.54 26.46
C PHE A 265 -20.15 14.98 27.72
N THR A 266 -20.42 14.03 28.61
CA THR A 266 -20.83 14.36 29.98
C THR A 266 -19.64 14.95 30.77
N ALA A 267 -19.90 15.61 31.90
CA ALA A 267 -18.82 16.16 32.71
C ALA A 267 -17.75 15.11 33.11
N GLU A 268 -18.19 13.90 33.45
CA GLU A 268 -17.26 12.81 33.82
C GLU A 268 -16.48 12.31 32.60
N GLN A 269 -17.12 12.12 31.44
CA GLN A 269 -16.43 11.74 30.20
C GLN A 269 -15.43 12.81 29.77
N LEU A 270 -15.77 14.09 29.88
CA LEU A 270 -14.88 15.21 29.57
C LEU A 270 -13.64 15.23 30.49
N LYS A 271 -13.85 14.97 31.79
CA LYS A 271 -12.76 14.85 32.76
C LYS A 271 -11.79 13.74 32.34
N ARG A 272 -12.30 12.51 32.06
CA ARG A 272 -11.52 11.36 31.62
C ARG A 272 -10.83 11.61 30.27
N TRP A 273 -11.49 12.27 29.33
CA TRP A 273 -10.93 12.68 28.04
C TRP A 273 -9.71 13.61 28.21
N ASN A 274 -9.78 14.57 29.13
CA ASN A 274 -8.67 15.46 29.42
C ASN A 274 -7.55 14.77 30.20
N GLU A 275 -7.86 13.79 31.03
CA GLU A 275 -6.89 12.92 31.71
C GLU A 275 -6.13 12.06 30.71
N ALA A 276 -6.81 11.43 29.75
CA ALA A 276 -6.21 10.59 28.71
C ALA A 276 -5.15 11.32 27.88
N LYS A 277 -5.31 12.62 27.63
CA LYS A 277 -4.33 13.45 26.91
C LYS A 277 -2.95 13.50 27.59
N ASN A 278 -2.87 13.13 28.87
CA ASN A 278 -1.64 13.17 29.66
C ASN A 278 -1.26 11.81 30.25
N SER A 279 -2.10 10.79 30.09
CA SER A 279 -1.86 9.45 30.62
C SER A 279 -1.19 8.54 29.59
N ASP A 280 -0.10 7.87 29.98
CA ASP A 280 0.48 6.80 29.17
C ASP A 280 -0.30 5.48 29.28
N LYS A 281 -1.17 5.37 30.30
CA LYS A 281 -2.06 4.23 30.49
C LYS A 281 -3.42 4.51 29.91
N THR A 282 -4.08 3.46 29.44
CA THR A 282 -5.47 3.53 28.93
C THR A 282 -6.41 4.10 30.00
N ILE A 283 -7.20 5.11 29.60
CA ILE A 283 -8.27 5.69 30.39
C ILE A 283 -9.60 5.32 29.69
N HIS A 284 -10.52 4.74 30.43
CA HIS A 284 -11.86 4.41 29.97
C HIS A 284 -12.73 5.68 29.95
N ILE A 285 -12.92 6.30 28.80
CA ILE A 285 -13.76 7.50 28.63
C ILE A 285 -15.22 7.13 28.84
N ARG A 286 -15.66 5.99 28.26
CA ARG A 286 -16.95 5.35 28.50
C ARG A 286 -16.71 3.86 28.65
N SER A 287 -16.91 3.35 29.86
CA SER A 287 -16.70 1.93 30.20
C SER A 287 -17.84 1.04 29.64
N GLU A 288 -17.61 -0.27 29.61
CA GLU A 288 -18.62 -1.26 29.23
C GLU A 288 -19.92 -1.13 30.07
N ALA A 289 -19.81 -0.93 31.38
CA ALA A 289 -20.95 -0.77 32.27
C ALA A 289 -21.79 0.49 31.94
N GLU A 290 -21.16 1.52 31.38
CA GLU A 290 -21.82 2.79 31.02
C GLU A 290 -22.54 2.71 29.65
N VAL A 291 -22.31 1.69 28.83
CA VAL A 291 -22.93 1.57 27.49
C VAL A 291 -24.45 1.51 27.56
N THR A 292 -24.99 0.85 28.55
CA THR A 292 -26.46 0.75 28.77
C THR A 292 -27.03 1.78 29.77
N ASP A 293 -26.17 2.58 30.39
CA ASP A 293 -26.63 3.65 31.33
C ASP A 293 -27.03 4.91 30.56
N PRO A 294 -28.32 5.31 30.59
CA PRO A 294 -28.76 6.55 29.93
C PRO A 294 -28.07 7.80 30.47
N LYS A 295 -27.60 7.79 31.71
CA LYS A 295 -26.89 8.92 32.35
C LYS A 295 -25.48 9.10 31.79
N SER A 296 -24.97 8.09 31.06
CA SER A 296 -23.66 8.18 30.38
C SER A 296 -23.69 9.07 29.13
N ARG A 297 -24.81 9.66 28.76
CA ARG A 297 -24.95 10.59 27.64
C ARG A 297 -25.65 11.88 28.07
N PRO A 298 -25.34 13.00 27.40
CA PRO A 298 -26.08 14.25 27.62
C PRO A 298 -27.59 14.10 27.37
N ALA A 299 -28.43 14.68 28.23
CA ALA A 299 -29.88 14.64 28.11
C ALA A 299 -30.38 15.64 27.04
N LYS A 300 -30.20 15.29 25.77
CA LYS A 300 -30.59 16.03 24.56
C LYS A 300 -31.15 15.07 23.53
N ASP A 301 -31.87 15.58 22.54
CA ASP A 301 -32.36 14.76 21.43
C ASP A 301 -31.22 14.44 20.44
N LYS A 302 -30.44 15.46 20.06
CA LYS A 302 -29.35 15.37 19.11
C LYS A 302 -28.10 16.13 19.60
N LEU A 303 -26.95 15.71 19.14
CA LEU A 303 -25.65 16.37 19.34
C LEU A 303 -24.95 16.56 18.00
N THR A 304 -24.27 17.69 17.85
CA THR A 304 -23.39 17.95 16.69
C THR A 304 -21.94 17.85 17.13
N TRP A 305 -21.22 16.92 16.53
CA TRP A 305 -19.80 16.68 16.74
C TRP A 305 -18.99 17.41 15.67
N LYS A 306 -17.98 18.17 16.05
CA LYS A 306 -17.22 19.03 15.14
C LYS A 306 -15.77 18.57 15.06
N PHE A 307 -15.30 18.31 13.85
CA PHE A 307 -13.94 17.81 13.59
C PHE A 307 -13.19 18.72 12.64
N LYS A 308 -11.87 18.76 12.80
CA LYS A 308 -10.94 19.47 11.93
C LYS A 308 -9.73 18.61 11.60
N MET A 309 -9.45 18.50 10.31
CA MET A 309 -8.20 17.95 9.77
C MET A 309 -7.45 19.02 9.00
N THR A 310 -6.14 19.08 9.21
CA THR A 310 -5.26 20.01 8.50
C THR A 310 -4.33 19.24 7.59
N ASN A 311 -4.20 19.70 6.34
CA ASN A 311 -3.31 19.11 5.32
C ASN A 311 -3.50 17.60 5.17
N THR A 312 -4.70 17.20 4.85
CA THR A 312 -5.14 15.81 4.68
C THR A 312 -5.74 15.60 3.31
N ARG A 313 -5.88 14.35 2.89
CA ARG A 313 -6.47 13.99 1.59
C ARG A 313 -7.86 13.39 1.68
N ASP A 314 -8.28 12.94 2.86
CA ASP A 314 -9.62 12.39 3.11
C ASP A 314 -10.01 12.55 4.59
N ALA A 315 -11.26 12.19 4.93
CA ALA A 315 -11.76 12.12 6.28
C ALA A 315 -12.89 11.08 6.37
N ALA A 316 -12.96 10.37 7.49
CA ALA A 316 -14.01 9.41 7.80
C ALA A 316 -14.49 9.59 9.23
N TRP A 317 -15.61 8.95 9.58
CA TRP A 317 -16.16 8.96 10.93
C TRP A 317 -16.99 7.72 11.22
N ALA A 318 -17.17 7.43 12.50
CA ALA A 318 -18.04 6.37 12.97
C ALA A 318 -18.95 6.89 14.08
N SER A 319 -20.15 6.32 14.17
CA SER A 319 -21.17 6.73 15.14
C SER A 319 -21.91 5.55 15.73
N SER A 320 -22.05 5.49 17.05
CA SER A 320 -22.81 4.45 17.72
C SER A 320 -23.20 4.81 19.15
N LYS A 321 -24.34 4.30 19.59
CA LYS A 321 -24.70 4.24 21.02
C LYS A 321 -24.04 3.06 21.74
N ALA A 322 -23.50 2.09 21.00
CA ALA A 322 -22.91 0.84 21.52
C ALA A 322 -21.42 0.96 21.89
N PHE A 323 -20.75 2.08 21.61
CA PHE A 323 -19.32 2.20 21.83
C PHE A 323 -18.92 2.18 23.31
N VAL A 324 -18.03 1.29 23.68
CA VAL A 324 -16.98 1.48 24.69
C VAL A 324 -15.96 2.43 24.08
N LEU A 325 -15.43 3.37 24.85
CA LEU A 325 -14.49 4.37 24.36
C LEU A 325 -13.31 4.48 25.31
N ASP A 326 -12.13 4.17 24.81
CA ASP A 326 -10.86 4.19 25.53
C ASP A 326 -9.88 5.13 24.88
N ALA A 327 -8.99 5.77 25.65
CA ALA A 327 -7.96 6.62 25.12
C ALA A 327 -6.68 6.66 25.95
N ALA A 328 -5.55 7.00 25.32
CA ALA A 328 -4.27 7.30 25.99
C ALA A 328 -3.43 8.26 25.15
N LYS A 329 -2.47 8.91 25.76
CA LYS A 329 -1.48 9.78 25.12
C LYS A 329 -0.55 8.99 24.20
N ILE A 330 -0.29 9.52 23.02
CA ILE A 330 0.81 9.12 22.13
C ILE A 330 1.98 10.08 22.35
N ASN A 331 3.20 9.55 22.47
CA ASN A 331 4.43 10.31 22.59
C ASN A 331 5.14 10.37 21.24
N LEU A 332 5.22 11.55 20.65
CA LEU A 332 5.88 11.74 19.35
C LEU A 332 7.34 12.21 19.53
N PRO A 333 8.23 11.89 18.58
CA PRO A 333 9.68 12.23 18.69
C PRO A 333 9.97 13.70 18.93
N SER A 334 9.18 14.62 18.36
CA SER A 334 9.33 16.07 18.57
C SER A 334 8.90 16.56 19.94
N GLY A 335 8.31 15.70 20.79
CA GLY A 335 7.67 16.05 22.06
C GLY A 335 6.21 16.50 21.92
N LYS A 336 5.69 16.61 20.71
CA LYS A 336 4.23 16.77 20.47
C LYS A 336 3.49 15.57 21.06
N LYS A 337 2.24 15.81 21.44
CA LYS A 337 1.32 14.77 21.90
C LYS A 337 0.21 14.57 20.92
N SER A 338 -0.15 13.33 20.67
CA SER A 338 -1.37 12.93 20.01
C SER A 338 -2.18 12.03 20.93
N LEU A 339 -3.40 11.69 20.56
CA LEU A 339 -4.29 10.86 21.36
C LEU A 339 -4.63 9.57 20.62
N ALA A 340 -4.26 8.43 21.20
CA ALA A 340 -4.73 7.12 20.78
C ALA A 340 -6.15 6.90 21.32
N VAL A 341 -7.07 6.47 20.47
CA VAL A 341 -8.46 6.19 20.81
C VAL A 341 -8.87 4.84 20.24
N SER A 342 -9.65 4.08 21.02
CA SER A 342 -10.29 2.84 20.56
C SER A 342 -11.79 2.91 20.87
N ALA A 343 -12.63 2.79 19.82
CA ALA A 343 -14.08 2.73 19.91
C ALA A 343 -14.56 1.35 19.44
N HIS A 344 -15.22 0.59 20.31
CA HIS A 344 -15.59 -0.79 20.01
C HIS A 344 -16.88 -1.20 20.74
N PRO A 345 -17.63 -2.19 20.24
CA PRO A 345 -18.76 -2.76 20.97
C PRO A 345 -18.29 -3.62 22.16
N VAL A 346 -19.17 -3.85 23.13
CA VAL A 346 -18.86 -4.68 24.31
C VAL A 346 -18.46 -6.10 23.93
N GLU A 347 -18.96 -6.63 22.82
CA GLU A 347 -18.63 -7.97 22.28
C GLU A 347 -17.17 -8.09 21.85
N SER A 348 -16.52 -6.97 21.55
CA SER A 348 -15.10 -6.90 21.14
C SER A 348 -14.17 -6.57 22.28
N ASN A 349 -14.70 -6.22 23.46
CA ASN A 349 -13.90 -5.87 24.63
C ASN A 349 -13.14 -7.09 25.18
N GLY A 350 -12.13 -6.85 26.01
CA GLY A 350 -11.34 -7.90 26.69
C GLY A 350 -9.86 -7.85 26.34
N ALA A 351 -9.08 -8.58 27.16
CA ALA A 351 -7.62 -8.60 27.08
C ALA A 351 -7.05 -9.30 25.83
N ASP A 352 -7.86 -10.06 25.11
CA ASP A 352 -7.51 -10.69 23.83
C ASP A 352 -8.09 -9.95 22.60
N GLY A 353 -8.83 -8.87 22.83
CA GLY A 353 -9.49 -8.08 21.78
C GLY A 353 -9.18 -6.58 21.91
N TYR A 354 -10.20 -5.76 21.65
CA TYR A 354 -10.08 -4.30 21.59
C TYR A 354 -9.94 -3.62 22.96
N GLY A 355 -10.04 -4.35 24.07
CA GLY A 355 -9.57 -3.84 25.37
C GLY A 355 -8.07 -3.49 25.39
N ARG A 356 -7.28 -4.02 24.44
CA ARG A 356 -5.90 -3.60 24.14
C ARG A 356 -5.81 -2.61 22.95
N GLY A 357 -6.91 -2.20 22.37
CA GLY A 357 -6.91 -1.39 21.14
C GLY A 357 -6.09 -0.10 21.26
N VAL A 358 -6.18 0.59 22.39
CA VAL A 358 -5.37 1.81 22.65
C VAL A 358 -3.87 1.50 22.73
N GLU A 359 -3.49 0.37 23.33
CA GLU A 359 -2.09 -0.09 23.39
C GLU A 359 -1.55 -0.32 21.98
N TYR A 360 -2.32 -0.98 21.12
CA TYR A 360 -1.94 -1.27 19.74
C TYR A 360 -1.80 0.01 18.91
N VAL A 361 -2.79 0.90 18.97
CA VAL A 361 -2.74 2.22 18.28
C VAL A 361 -1.51 3.00 18.69
N LYS A 362 -1.27 3.12 20.01
CA LYS A 362 -0.12 3.86 20.56
C LYS A 362 1.20 3.26 20.08
N ALA A 363 1.36 1.95 20.17
CA ALA A 363 2.59 1.27 19.77
C ALA A 363 2.90 1.43 18.29
N SER A 364 1.90 1.26 17.39
CA SER A 364 2.04 1.45 15.94
C SER A 364 2.48 2.88 15.61
N ILE A 365 1.76 3.88 16.12
CA ILE A 365 2.06 5.28 15.82
C ILE A 365 3.42 5.71 16.35
N GLU A 366 3.79 5.32 17.57
CA GLU A 366 5.09 5.66 18.15
C GLU A 366 6.24 4.97 17.40
N HIS A 367 6.08 3.69 16.98
CA HIS A 367 7.06 2.97 16.18
C HIS A 367 7.29 3.66 14.83
N TYR A 368 6.24 3.86 14.04
CA TYR A 368 6.36 4.45 12.72
C TYR A 368 6.84 5.91 12.75
N SER A 369 6.42 6.69 13.77
CA SER A 369 6.91 8.06 13.97
C SER A 369 8.40 8.13 14.23
N LYS A 370 8.94 7.20 15.02
CA LYS A 370 10.37 7.10 15.31
C LYS A 370 11.15 6.59 14.09
N MET A 371 10.58 5.60 13.40
CA MET A 371 11.31 4.89 12.36
C MET A 371 11.31 5.65 11.03
N TRP A 372 10.21 6.26 10.63
CA TRP A 372 10.02 6.77 9.26
C TRP A 372 9.75 8.26 9.17
N TYR A 373 8.63 8.74 9.71
CA TYR A 373 8.19 10.12 9.67
C TYR A 373 7.25 10.38 10.84
N GLU A 374 7.31 11.55 11.50
CA GLU A 374 6.47 11.83 12.66
C GLU A 374 5.00 11.93 12.28
N TYR A 375 4.13 11.26 13.04
CA TYR A 375 2.68 11.29 12.89
C TYR A 375 2.12 12.72 12.96
N PRO A 376 1.37 13.17 11.94
CA PRO A 376 1.01 14.59 11.84
C PRO A 376 -0.27 14.97 12.57
N TYR A 377 -1.16 14.01 12.85
CA TYR A 377 -2.51 14.28 13.26
C TYR A 377 -2.68 14.33 14.81
N PRO A 378 -3.69 15.07 15.31
CA PRO A 378 -3.90 15.22 16.76
C PRO A 378 -4.51 13.99 17.44
N MET A 379 -5.13 13.10 16.67
CA MET A 379 -5.71 11.84 17.17
C MET A 379 -5.43 10.70 16.18
N ALA A 380 -5.38 9.48 16.72
CA ALA A 380 -5.35 8.22 16.01
C ALA A 380 -6.48 7.34 16.57
N VAL A 381 -7.52 7.13 15.79
CA VAL A 381 -8.75 6.45 16.22
C VAL A 381 -8.88 5.09 15.57
N ASN A 382 -8.95 4.03 16.35
CA ASN A 382 -9.36 2.71 15.87
C ASN A 382 -10.85 2.48 16.16
N VAL A 383 -11.60 2.00 15.18
CA VAL A 383 -13.02 1.64 15.32
C VAL A 383 -13.23 0.17 14.94
N ALA A 384 -13.74 -0.62 15.89
CA ALA A 384 -14.13 -2.00 15.63
C ALA A 384 -15.53 -2.05 14.98
N THR A 385 -15.60 -2.60 13.75
CA THR A 385 -16.81 -2.63 12.92
C THR A 385 -16.86 -3.90 12.06
N ASN A 386 -17.83 -4.03 11.16
CA ASN A 386 -17.91 -5.12 10.19
C ASN A 386 -16.97 -4.97 8.98
N ILE A 387 -16.31 -3.83 8.84
CA ILE A 387 -15.27 -3.63 7.82
C ILE A 387 -14.02 -4.39 8.26
N GLY A 388 -13.44 -5.20 7.36
CA GLY A 388 -12.34 -6.11 7.69
C GLY A 388 -11.05 -5.41 8.07
N GLY A 389 -10.72 -4.37 7.34
CA GLY A 389 -9.61 -3.45 7.53
C GLY A 389 -9.75 -2.32 6.53
N MET A 390 -9.60 -1.06 6.99
CA MET A 390 -9.64 0.11 6.13
C MET A 390 -9.08 1.34 6.81
N GLU A 391 -8.23 2.04 6.10
CA GLU A 391 -7.51 3.22 6.55
C GLU A 391 -8.15 4.53 6.07
N TYR A 392 -8.15 5.51 6.95
CA TYR A 392 -8.43 6.91 6.62
C TYR A 392 -7.52 7.81 7.47
N PRO A 393 -7.21 9.04 7.04
CA PRO A 393 -6.36 9.91 7.83
C PRO A 393 -6.90 10.11 9.25
N GLY A 394 -6.15 9.63 10.23
CA GLY A 394 -6.47 9.77 11.65
C GLY A 394 -7.54 8.83 12.22
N ILE A 395 -8.18 8.00 11.39
CA ILE A 395 -9.16 7.00 11.83
C ILE A 395 -9.06 5.75 10.96
N VAL A 396 -9.14 4.58 11.57
CA VAL A 396 -9.11 3.29 10.88
C VAL A 396 -10.29 2.42 11.31
N PHE A 397 -10.79 1.61 10.37
CA PHE A 397 -11.85 0.64 10.63
C PHE A 397 -11.25 -0.76 10.65
N CYS A 398 -11.58 -1.56 11.66
CA CYS A 398 -11.01 -2.89 11.87
C CYS A 398 -12.11 -3.91 12.18
N GLY A 399 -11.91 -5.14 11.76
CA GLY A 399 -12.86 -6.22 11.97
C GLY A 399 -13.15 -6.47 13.46
N TRP A 400 -14.38 -6.26 13.91
CA TRP A 400 -14.79 -6.33 15.33
C TRP A 400 -14.56 -7.66 16.02
N LYS A 401 -14.34 -8.75 15.27
CA LYS A 401 -14.06 -10.10 15.78
C LYS A 401 -12.58 -10.41 15.91
N ALA A 402 -11.70 -9.52 15.46
CA ALA A 402 -10.26 -9.75 15.51
C ALA A 402 -9.76 -9.86 16.96
N LYS A 403 -8.82 -10.76 17.20
CA LYS A 403 -8.27 -11.05 18.52
C LYS A 403 -6.78 -11.31 18.45
N LYS A 404 -6.07 -11.03 19.55
CA LYS A 404 -4.63 -11.31 19.72
C LYS A 404 -3.82 -10.76 18.53
N GLY A 405 -3.00 -11.60 17.90
CA GLY A 405 -2.19 -11.23 16.74
C GLY A 405 -2.99 -10.71 15.55
N ASP A 406 -4.23 -11.16 15.34
CA ASP A 406 -5.08 -10.64 14.26
C ASP A 406 -5.57 -9.22 14.59
N ALA A 407 -5.88 -8.92 15.86
CA ALA A 407 -6.26 -7.56 16.28
C ALA A 407 -5.07 -6.60 16.21
N TRP A 408 -3.89 -7.03 16.66
CA TRP A 408 -2.65 -6.28 16.46
C TRP A 408 -2.40 -6.04 14.98
N GLY A 409 -2.39 -7.11 14.18
CA GLY A 409 -2.03 -7.07 12.76
C GLY A 409 -2.93 -6.13 11.97
N VAL A 410 -4.26 -6.17 12.16
CA VAL A 410 -5.16 -5.27 11.44
C VAL A 410 -4.99 -3.82 11.91
N ILE A 411 -4.85 -3.56 13.21
CA ILE A 411 -4.66 -2.18 13.72
C ILE A 411 -3.33 -1.61 13.25
N ASP A 412 -2.24 -2.38 13.34
CA ASP A 412 -0.91 -1.96 12.90
C ASP A 412 -0.85 -1.71 11.40
N HIS A 413 -1.51 -2.58 10.60
CA HIS A 413 -1.63 -2.44 9.16
C HIS A 413 -2.37 -1.16 8.78
N GLU A 414 -3.57 -0.97 9.31
CA GLU A 414 -4.37 0.22 8.96
C GLU A 414 -3.71 1.53 9.40
N PHE A 415 -2.99 1.54 10.53
CA PHE A 415 -2.21 2.72 10.91
C PHE A 415 -0.93 2.90 10.12
N GLY A 416 -0.33 1.85 9.59
CA GLY A 416 0.82 1.95 8.70
C GLY A 416 0.50 2.70 7.41
N HIS A 417 -0.73 2.59 6.92
CA HIS A 417 -1.25 3.36 5.77
C HIS A 417 -1.25 4.89 6.00
N ILE A 418 -1.12 5.36 7.22
CA ILE A 418 -0.91 6.81 7.44
C ILE A 418 0.39 7.28 6.78
N TRP A 419 1.40 6.42 6.65
CA TRP A 419 2.62 6.70 5.89
C TRP A 419 2.44 6.46 4.40
N PHE A 420 1.76 5.39 4.01
CA PHE A 420 1.46 5.00 2.64
C PHE A 420 -0.01 4.55 2.54
N PRO A 421 -0.91 5.36 1.95
CA PRO A 421 -0.68 6.51 1.09
C PRO A 421 -1.00 7.88 1.71
N MET A 422 -1.33 7.97 3.01
CA MET A 422 -1.91 9.22 3.53
C MET A 422 -0.90 10.36 3.63
N ILE A 423 0.36 10.10 4.04
CA ILE A 423 1.45 11.09 4.00
C ILE A 423 2.09 11.13 2.62
N VAL A 424 2.44 9.98 2.04
CA VAL A 424 3.06 9.88 0.71
C VAL A 424 1.99 9.50 -0.30
N GLY A 425 1.36 10.49 -0.92
CA GLY A 425 0.12 10.38 -1.68
C GLY A 425 0.26 9.77 -3.08
N SER A 426 0.73 8.54 -3.21
CA SER A 426 0.78 7.82 -4.48
C SER A 426 -0.61 7.59 -5.09
N ASN A 427 -0.65 7.33 -6.41
CA ASN A 427 -1.87 7.02 -7.14
C ASN A 427 -2.20 5.53 -7.02
N GLU A 428 -2.97 5.17 -6.00
CA GLU A 428 -3.37 3.77 -5.73
C GLU A 428 -4.30 3.20 -6.80
N ARG A 429 -5.08 4.05 -7.49
CA ARG A 429 -5.90 3.64 -8.64
C ARG A 429 -5.07 3.02 -9.78
N LYS A 430 -3.77 3.33 -9.82
CA LYS A 430 -2.83 2.81 -10.81
C LYS A 430 -1.76 1.91 -10.21
N PHE A 431 -1.28 2.23 -9.03
CA PHE A 431 -0.09 1.63 -8.43
C PHE A 431 -0.35 1.22 -6.98
N GLY A 432 -1.36 0.36 -6.75
CA GLY A 432 -1.74 -0.07 -5.40
C GLY A 432 -0.62 -0.75 -4.59
N TRP A 433 0.42 -1.26 -5.25
CA TRP A 433 1.60 -1.79 -4.57
C TRP A 433 2.43 -0.74 -3.81
N MET A 434 2.32 0.55 -4.18
CA MET A 434 3.00 1.65 -3.45
C MET A 434 2.28 2.02 -2.14
N ASP A 435 1.08 1.59 -1.99
CA ASP A 435 0.27 1.63 -0.81
C ASP A 435 0.49 0.35 0.00
N GLU A 436 -0.12 -0.74 -0.38
CA GLU A 436 -0.18 -2.01 0.34
C GLU A 436 1.19 -2.67 0.54
N GLY A 437 2.04 -2.59 -0.47
CA GLY A 437 3.36 -3.23 -0.42
C GLY A 437 4.35 -2.51 0.49
N PHE A 438 4.36 -1.17 0.45
CA PHE A 438 5.17 -0.38 1.37
C PHE A 438 4.65 -0.55 2.80
N ASN A 439 3.34 -0.55 2.97
CA ASN A 439 2.72 -0.75 4.26
C ASN A 439 3.03 -2.15 4.83
N THR A 440 2.81 -3.22 4.07
CA THR A 440 3.14 -4.59 4.50
C THR A 440 4.61 -4.73 4.93
N PHE A 441 5.52 -4.08 4.19
CA PHE A 441 6.95 -4.06 4.55
C PHE A 441 7.21 -3.40 5.91
N ILE A 442 6.61 -2.23 6.18
CA ILE A 442 6.83 -1.56 7.48
C ILE A 442 6.12 -2.26 8.63
N ASN A 443 5.00 -2.95 8.38
CA ASN A 443 4.27 -3.74 9.37
C ASN A 443 5.11 -4.94 9.88
N ASP A 444 5.85 -5.62 9.01
CA ASP A 444 6.74 -6.71 9.41
C ASP A 444 7.82 -6.23 10.39
N LEU A 445 8.34 -5.00 10.18
CA LEU A 445 9.31 -4.39 11.08
C LEU A 445 8.67 -3.98 12.41
N SER A 446 7.48 -3.37 12.38
CA SER A 446 6.71 -2.98 13.56
C SER A 446 6.37 -4.21 14.42
N SER A 447 5.80 -5.25 13.83
CA SER A 447 5.43 -6.49 14.52
C SER A 447 6.63 -7.23 15.11
N THR A 448 7.82 -7.06 14.51
CA THR A 448 9.06 -7.65 15.06
C THR A 448 9.50 -6.96 16.34
N GLU A 449 9.22 -5.66 16.50
CA GLU A 449 9.61 -4.87 17.68
C GLU A 449 8.52 -4.81 18.75
N PHE A 450 7.25 -4.93 18.40
CA PHE A 450 6.12 -4.81 19.32
C PHE A 450 6.28 -5.79 20.50
N ASN A 451 6.29 -5.25 21.74
CA ASN A 451 6.43 -6.01 22.99
C ASN A 451 7.52 -7.11 22.92
N ASN A 452 8.69 -6.79 22.38
CA ASN A 452 9.82 -7.73 22.17
C ASN A 452 9.44 -8.92 21.25
N GLY A 453 8.59 -8.70 20.27
CA GLY A 453 8.19 -9.69 19.28
C GLY A 453 6.99 -10.55 19.69
N GLU A 454 6.06 -10.02 20.49
CA GLU A 454 4.82 -10.71 20.90
C GLU A 454 4.07 -11.29 19.69
N TYR A 455 4.07 -10.57 18.57
CA TYR A 455 3.43 -10.97 17.31
C TYR A 455 4.39 -10.97 16.11
N LYS A 456 5.66 -11.27 16.39
CA LYS A 456 6.70 -11.32 15.34
C LYS A 456 6.29 -12.23 14.18
N PRO A 457 6.39 -11.77 12.92
CA PRO A 457 6.15 -12.59 11.74
C PRO A 457 7.06 -13.81 11.69
N ARG A 458 6.56 -14.91 11.17
CA ARG A 458 7.41 -16.08 10.89
C ARG A 458 8.42 -15.73 9.79
N PRO A 459 9.68 -16.20 9.90
CA PRO A 459 10.65 -16.03 8.82
C PRO A 459 10.09 -16.57 7.49
N MET A 460 10.19 -15.78 6.42
CA MET A 460 9.73 -16.17 5.11
C MET A 460 10.74 -17.13 4.45
N ASN A 461 10.26 -18.24 3.94
CA ASN A 461 11.04 -19.12 3.06
C ASN A 461 10.93 -18.62 1.62
N MET A 462 11.93 -17.87 1.18
CA MET A 462 11.91 -17.26 -0.16
C MET A 462 12.04 -18.28 -1.29
N ASN A 463 12.67 -19.44 -1.07
CA ASN A 463 12.69 -20.51 -2.06
C ASN A 463 11.28 -21.07 -2.32
N ALA A 464 10.46 -21.22 -1.27
CA ALA A 464 9.05 -21.62 -1.45
C ALA A 464 8.24 -20.58 -2.24
N VAL A 465 8.51 -19.28 -2.00
CA VAL A 465 7.92 -18.17 -2.76
C VAL A 465 8.38 -18.20 -4.23
N GLY A 466 9.67 -18.40 -4.48
CA GLY A 466 10.24 -18.53 -5.82
C GLY A 466 9.62 -19.68 -6.60
N LYS A 467 9.49 -20.84 -5.96
CA LYS A 467 8.90 -22.04 -6.58
C LYS A 467 7.43 -21.87 -6.97
N SER A 468 6.63 -21.15 -6.19
CA SER A 468 5.18 -21.13 -6.33
C SER A 468 4.60 -19.82 -6.87
N ILE A 469 5.26 -18.67 -6.66
CA ILE A 469 4.71 -17.35 -6.90
C ILE A 469 5.53 -16.54 -7.91
N ILE A 470 6.82 -16.33 -7.63
CA ILE A 470 7.66 -15.46 -8.47
C ILE A 470 7.85 -16.07 -9.85
N GLY A 471 7.51 -15.28 -10.89
CA GLY A 471 7.57 -15.73 -12.28
C GLY A 471 6.49 -16.74 -12.67
N ASN A 472 5.54 -17.04 -11.80
CA ASN A 472 4.39 -17.86 -12.14
C ASN A 472 3.39 -17.04 -12.99
N PRO A 473 3.05 -17.47 -14.23
CA PRO A 473 2.18 -16.71 -15.13
C PRO A 473 0.73 -16.57 -14.64
N LYS A 474 0.36 -17.25 -13.56
CA LYS A 474 -0.95 -17.10 -12.92
C LYS A 474 -1.11 -15.72 -12.25
N TYR A 475 0.00 -15.09 -11.84
CA TYR A 475 0.00 -13.80 -11.17
C TYR A 475 0.36 -12.69 -12.16
N GLU A 476 -0.39 -11.60 -12.14
CA GLU A 476 -0.16 -10.42 -12.96
C GLU A 476 1.10 -9.67 -12.53
N ASN A 477 1.53 -8.72 -13.36
CA ASN A 477 2.60 -7.79 -13.04
C ASN A 477 2.11 -6.78 -11.98
N MET A 478 2.96 -6.43 -11.01
CA MET A 478 2.65 -5.45 -9.95
C MET A 478 2.30 -4.06 -10.48
N MET A 479 2.79 -3.70 -11.68
CA MET A 479 2.50 -2.39 -12.31
C MET A 479 1.11 -2.34 -12.97
N LEU A 480 0.36 -3.45 -12.98
CA LEU A 480 -1.04 -3.43 -13.41
C LEU A 480 -1.90 -2.72 -12.35
N MET A 481 -2.90 -1.96 -12.82
CA MET A 481 -3.85 -1.32 -11.90
C MET A 481 -4.65 -2.38 -11.11
N PRO A 482 -4.99 -2.12 -9.83
CA PRO A 482 -5.71 -3.08 -8.98
C PRO A 482 -7.01 -3.61 -9.60
N ASP A 483 -7.81 -2.73 -10.20
CA ASP A 483 -9.06 -3.10 -10.87
C ASP A 483 -8.88 -3.98 -12.12
N GLY A 484 -7.65 -4.11 -12.63
CA GLY A 484 -7.29 -5.00 -13.74
C GLY A 484 -6.75 -6.37 -13.29
N MET A 485 -6.56 -6.58 -11.99
CA MET A 485 -6.07 -7.83 -11.44
C MET A 485 -7.21 -8.81 -11.13
N ALA A 486 -6.94 -10.10 -11.19
CA ALA A 486 -7.85 -11.10 -10.66
C ALA A 486 -7.92 -10.96 -9.13
N GLU A 487 -9.12 -10.88 -8.55
CA GLU A 487 -9.31 -10.62 -7.11
C GLU A 487 -8.51 -11.56 -6.19
N PRO A 488 -8.39 -12.89 -6.46
CA PRO A 488 -7.55 -13.78 -5.65
C PRO A 488 -6.05 -13.47 -5.69
N ASN A 489 -5.58 -12.72 -6.68
CA ASN A 489 -4.18 -12.38 -6.86
C ASN A 489 -3.79 -11.03 -6.22
N ILE A 490 -4.77 -10.20 -5.86
CA ILE A 490 -4.55 -8.85 -5.31
C ILE A 490 -3.63 -8.91 -4.08
N GLY A 491 -3.91 -9.80 -3.12
CA GLY A 491 -3.07 -9.96 -1.93
C GLY A 491 -1.61 -10.27 -2.23
N VAL A 492 -1.35 -11.12 -3.23
CA VAL A 492 0.03 -11.43 -3.65
C VAL A 492 0.66 -10.24 -4.35
N ASN A 493 -0.03 -9.65 -5.32
CA ASN A 493 0.57 -8.65 -6.21
C ASN A 493 0.74 -7.27 -5.56
N LEU A 494 -0.18 -6.87 -4.68
CA LEU A 494 -0.13 -5.55 -4.05
C LEU A 494 0.55 -5.56 -2.67
N TYR A 495 0.38 -6.61 -1.86
CA TYR A 495 0.86 -6.70 -0.48
C TYR A 495 2.19 -7.45 -0.39
N PHE A 496 2.18 -8.75 -0.70
CA PHE A 496 3.30 -9.63 -0.33
C PHE A 496 4.49 -9.52 -1.28
N LYS A 497 4.27 -9.58 -2.60
CA LYS A 497 5.38 -9.55 -3.57
C LYS A 497 6.21 -8.27 -3.47
N PRO A 498 5.64 -7.04 -3.39
CA PRO A 498 6.42 -5.84 -3.18
C PRO A 498 7.10 -5.80 -1.80
N SER A 499 6.46 -6.28 -0.72
CA SER A 499 7.10 -6.39 0.59
C SER A 499 8.31 -7.33 0.56
N TRP A 500 8.20 -8.50 -0.07
CA TRP A 500 9.34 -9.42 -0.24
C TRP A 500 10.48 -8.81 -1.05
N ALA A 501 10.15 -8.06 -2.11
CA ALA A 501 11.13 -7.32 -2.87
C ALA A 501 11.89 -6.31 -2.00
N LEU A 502 11.17 -5.53 -1.17
CA LEU A 502 11.78 -4.54 -0.28
C LEU A 502 12.64 -5.19 0.80
N HIS A 503 12.19 -6.28 1.41
CA HIS A 503 13.02 -7.07 2.35
C HIS A 503 14.28 -7.61 1.67
N THR A 504 14.16 -8.16 0.46
CA THR A 504 15.31 -8.65 -0.30
C THR A 504 16.29 -7.51 -0.62
N LEU A 505 15.76 -6.36 -1.07
CA LEU A 505 16.58 -5.18 -1.36
C LEU A 505 17.30 -4.68 -0.10
N ARG A 506 16.58 -4.60 1.04
CA ARG A 506 17.10 -4.12 2.32
C ARG A 506 18.14 -5.06 2.93
N ASP A 507 17.84 -6.38 2.96
CA ASP A 507 18.62 -7.31 3.76
C ASP A 507 19.72 -8.04 2.96
N GLN A 508 19.54 -8.20 1.62
CA GLN A 508 20.47 -8.98 0.79
C GLN A 508 21.27 -8.12 -0.19
N ILE A 509 20.75 -6.96 -0.62
CA ILE A 509 21.38 -6.14 -1.67
C ILE A 509 22.06 -4.90 -1.07
N LEU A 510 21.29 -3.96 -0.49
CA LEU A 510 21.81 -2.68 -0.02
C LEU A 510 22.41 -2.72 1.39
N GLY A 511 21.88 -3.59 2.25
CA GLY A 511 22.06 -3.53 3.70
C GLY A 511 21.11 -2.51 4.34
N LYS A 512 20.79 -2.75 5.61
CA LYS A 512 19.75 -2.01 6.36
C LYS A 512 20.00 -0.51 6.41
N GLU A 513 21.22 -0.08 6.67
CA GLU A 513 21.58 1.33 6.83
C GLU A 513 21.32 2.12 5.54
N ARG A 514 21.81 1.65 4.40
CA ARG A 514 21.66 2.32 3.10
C ARG A 514 20.20 2.34 2.65
N PHE A 515 19.51 1.21 2.82
CA PHE A 515 18.09 1.11 2.46
C PHE A 515 17.24 2.04 3.31
N ASP A 516 17.35 1.96 4.65
CA ASP A 516 16.53 2.75 5.58
C ASP A 516 16.77 4.26 5.39
N PHE A 517 18.00 4.68 5.10
CA PHE A 517 18.32 6.05 4.73
C PHE A 517 17.59 6.48 3.44
N ALA A 518 17.71 5.69 2.37
CA ALA A 518 17.10 6.00 1.08
C ALA A 518 15.56 6.02 1.15
N PHE A 519 14.98 5.08 1.89
CA PHE A 519 13.52 5.01 2.06
C PHE A 519 12.98 6.19 2.88
N LYS A 520 13.72 6.63 3.92
CA LYS A 520 13.40 7.87 4.66
C LYS A 520 13.48 9.10 3.75
N GLN A 521 14.50 9.18 2.87
CA GLN A 521 14.60 10.29 1.90
C GLN A 521 13.39 10.32 0.96
N TYR A 522 12.92 9.15 0.49
CA TYR A 522 11.71 9.08 -0.31
C TYR A 522 10.48 9.62 0.43
N ILE A 523 10.25 9.20 1.67
CA ILE A 523 9.14 9.68 2.48
C ILE A 523 9.22 11.20 2.68
N HIS A 524 10.38 11.72 3.08
CA HIS A 524 10.57 13.17 3.30
C HIS A 524 10.39 14.00 2.03
N ASN A 525 10.90 13.54 0.91
CA ASN A 525 10.77 14.24 -0.37
C ASN A 525 9.31 14.34 -0.83
N TRP A 526 8.54 13.28 -0.59
CA TRP A 526 7.19 13.14 -1.12
C TRP A 526 6.08 13.25 -0.06
N ALA A 527 6.42 13.61 1.18
CA ALA A 527 5.41 13.91 2.20
C ALA A 527 4.43 14.98 1.71
N TYR A 528 3.15 14.66 1.73
CA TYR A 528 2.01 15.48 1.24
C TYR A 528 2.10 15.85 -0.25
N LYS A 529 2.68 14.97 -1.05
CA LYS A 529 2.83 15.12 -2.50
C LYS A 529 2.44 13.83 -3.21
N HIS A 530 2.47 13.86 -4.55
CA HIS A 530 2.02 12.78 -5.42
C HIS A 530 3.19 12.14 -6.20
N PRO A 531 3.93 11.18 -5.61
CA PRO A 531 5.00 10.47 -6.32
C PRO A 531 4.44 9.44 -7.29
N THR A 532 5.28 9.09 -8.27
CA THR A 532 5.12 7.94 -9.16
C THR A 532 6.08 6.81 -8.75
N PRO A 533 5.91 5.57 -9.28
CA PRO A 533 6.90 4.51 -9.11
C PRO A 533 8.33 4.93 -9.48
N TYR A 534 8.48 5.72 -10.52
CA TYR A 534 9.80 6.16 -11.00
C TYR A 534 10.48 7.15 -10.05
N ASP A 535 9.71 7.97 -9.35
CA ASP A 535 10.24 8.85 -8.29
C ASP A 535 10.78 8.02 -7.12
N PHE A 536 10.11 6.93 -6.76
CA PHE A 536 10.62 5.98 -5.77
C PHE A 536 11.90 5.29 -6.25
N PHE A 537 11.91 4.70 -7.44
CA PHE A 537 13.06 3.98 -7.97
C PHE A 537 14.29 4.89 -8.02
N ARG A 538 14.15 6.10 -8.57
CA ARG A 538 15.23 7.08 -8.64
C ARG A 538 15.72 7.54 -7.28
N THR A 539 14.81 7.76 -6.32
CA THR A 539 15.22 8.14 -4.96
C THR A 539 16.05 7.04 -4.32
N MET A 540 15.61 5.78 -4.44
CA MET A 540 16.37 4.65 -3.89
C MET A 540 17.76 4.53 -4.50
N GLU A 541 17.87 4.62 -5.82
CA GLU A 541 19.17 4.56 -6.52
C GLU A 541 20.09 5.71 -6.13
N ASN A 542 19.59 6.95 -6.15
CA ASN A 542 20.41 8.13 -5.85
C ASN A 542 20.84 8.18 -4.38
N ALA A 543 19.93 7.88 -3.45
CA ALA A 543 20.22 7.94 -2.03
C ALA A 543 21.07 6.77 -1.54
N ALA A 544 20.90 5.58 -2.13
CA ALA A 544 21.71 4.40 -1.80
C ALA A 544 23.04 4.35 -2.57
N GLY A 545 23.18 5.12 -3.68
CA GLY A 545 24.37 5.12 -4.53
C GLY A 545 24.58 3.79 -5.24
N GLU A 546 23.51 3.21 -5.82
CA GLU A 546 23.53 1.90 -6.48
C GLU A 546 22.63 1.92 -7.73
N ASP A 547 23.08 1.32 -8.83
CA ASP A 547 22.21 1.03 -9.98
C ASP A 547 21.32 -0.17 -9.67
N LEU A 548 20.03 0.06 -9.49
CA LEU A 548 19.04 -0.96 -9.18
C LEU A 548 18.11 -1.25 -10.36
N SER A 549 18.42 -0.77 -11.56
CA SER A 549 17.58 -0.95 -12.75
C SER A 549 17.28 -2.43 -13.04
N TRP A 550 18.26 -3.31 -12.85
CA TRP A 550 18.10 -4.76 -12.95
C TRP A 550 17.09 -5.31 -11.93
N PHE A 551 17.08 -4.75 -10.69
CA PHE A 551 16.18 -5.16 -9.62
C PHE A 551 14.73 -4.74 -9.92
N TRP A 552 14.53 -3.48 -10.34
CA TRP A 552 13.20 -2.97 -10.72
C TRP A 552 12.63 -3.73 -11.92
N LYS A 553 13.46 -4.05 -12.93
CA LYS A 553 13.05 -4.89 -14.05
C LYS A 553 12.58 -6.26 -13.59
N SER A 554 13.33 -6.90 -12.70
CA SER A 554 13.09 -8.28 -12.26
C SER A 554 11.81 -8.38 -11.42
N TRP A 555 11.65 -7.49 -10.44
CA TRP A 555 10.60 -7.58 -9.45
C TRP A 555 9.32 -6.81 -9.82
N PHE A 556 9.45 -5.59 -10.31
CA PHE A 556 8.33 -4.65 -10.47
C PHE A 556 7.80 -4.59 -11.90
N LEU A 557 8.66 -4.50 -12.89
CA LEU A 557 8.24 -4.29 -14.28
C LEU A 557 7.98 -5.60 -15.04
N ASN A 558 8.56 -6.69 -14.60
CA ASN A 558 8.38 -8.01 -15.18
C ASN A 558 8.00 -9.03 -14.11
N ASN A 559 7.66 -10.22 -14.57
CA ASN A 559 7.42 -11.38 -13.71
C ASN A 559 8.49 -12.42 -13.98
N TRP A 560 9.78 -12.08 -13.72
CA TRP A 560 10.90 -12.96 -13.98
C TRP A 560 11.11 -13.96 -12.86
N LYS A 561 11.69 -15.12 -13.22
CA LYS A 561 12.13 -16.18 -12.30
C LYS A 561 13.60 -16.04 -11.98
N MET A 562 13.98 -16.41 -10.77
CA MET A 562 15.33 -16.74 -10.38
C MET A 562 15.52 -18.27 -10.48
N ASP A 563 16.62 -18.71 -11.03
CA ASP A 563 17.12 -20.10 -10.99
C ASP A 563 18.65 -20.03 -11.07
N GLN A 564 19.33 -20.27 -9.96
CA GLN A 564 20.78 -20.43 -9.91
C GLN A 564 21.10 -21.89 -9.60
N GLY A 565 22.15 -22.46 -10.20
CA GLY A 565 22.51 -23.85 -9.98
C GLY A 565 24.00 -24.04 -9.82
N ILE A 566 24.39 -25.00 -8.95
CA ILE A 566 25.79 -25.44 -8.83
C ILE A 566 26.12 -26.37 -10.01
N ALA A 567 26.87 -25.85 -10.98
CA ALA A 567 27.23 -26.61 -12.17
C ALA A 567 28.41 -27.55 -11.96
N GLU A 568 29.36 -27.15 -11.08
CA GLU A 568 30.56 -27.94 -10.85
C GLU A 568 31.25 -27.53 -9.55
N VAL A 569 31.81 -28.51 -8.82
CA VAL A 569 32.73 -28.30 -7.70
C VAL A 569 33.97 -29.17 -7.94
N LYS A 570 35.15 -28.55 -8.02
CA LYS A 570 36.41 -29.22 -8.26
C LYS A 570 37.51 -28.80 -7.27
N GLU A 571 38.24 -29.76 -6.75
CA GLU A 571 39.48 -29.49 -6.03
C GLU A 571 40.55 -28.97 -7.02
N LEU A 572 41.26 -27.93 -6.64
CA LEU A 572 42.35 -27.35 -7.41
C LEU A 572 43.57 -27.16 -6.52
N LYS A 573 44.68 -27.88 -6.88
CA LYS A 573 45.98 -27.73 -6.23
C LYS A 573 47.03 -27.43 -7.29
N ASN A 574 47.62 -26.24 -7.22
CA ASN A 574 48.73 -25.87 -8.08
C ASN A 574 49.65 -24.89 -7.31
N ASN A 575 50.70 -24.40 -7.96
CA ASN A 575 51.73 -23.53 -7.34
C ASN A 575 51.18 -22.20 -6.78
N THR A 576 49.99 -21.78 -7.19
CA THR A 576 49.40 -20.47 -6.82
C THR A 576 48.11 -20.56 -6.03
N PHE A 577 47.49 -21.76 -5.96
CA PHE A 577 46.19 -21.93 -5.30
C PHE A 577 46.00 -23.35 -4.78
N THR A 578 45.52 -23.47 -3.55
CA THR A 578 45.06 -24.74 -2.97
C THR A 578 43.64 -24.50 -2.42
N GLY A 579 42.67 -25.31 -2.87
CA GLY A 579 41.29 -25.20 -2.47
C GLY A 579 40.33 -25.79 -3.49
N TYR A 580 39.14 -25.19 -3.60
CA TYR A 580 38.10 -25.63 -4.52
C TYR A 580 37.67 -24.50 -5.47
N THR A 581 37.31 -24.88 -6.68
CA THR A 581 36.58 -24.03 -7.63
C THR A 581 35.12 -24.48 -7.64
N ILE A 582 34.20 -23.53 -7.48
CA ILE A 582 32.75 -23.75 -7.48
C ILE A 582 32.19 -22.94 -8.63
N LYS A 583 31.61 -23.61 -9.63
CA LYS A 583 30.96 -22.98 -10.78
C LYS A 583 29.46 -22.89 -10.49
N VAL A 584 28.93 -21.69 -10.55
CA VAL A 584 27.48 -21.39 -10.44
C VAL A 584 27.01 -20.84 -11.78
N ASP A 585 25.87 -21.36 -12.25
CA ASP A 585 25.20 -20.88 -13.47
C ASP A 585 23.93 -20.07 -13.07
N ASN A 586 23.65 -19.00 -13.82
CA ASN A 586 22.36 -18.30 -13.77
C ASN A 586 21.48 -18.84 -14.92
N LEU A 587 20.41 -19.53 -14.58
CA LEU A 587 19.64 -20.38 -15.49
C LEU A 587 18.33 -19.74 -15.95
N ASP A 588 17.83 -18.71 -15.23
CA ASP A 588 16.61 -17.96 -15.61
C ASP A 588 16.84 -16.45 -15.48
N LYS A 589 15.86 -15.62 -15.82
CA LYS A 589 15.99 -14.20 -16.15
C LYS A 589 16.36 -13.27 -15.00
N MET A 590 15.99 -13.60 -13.74
CA MET A 590 16.21 -12.73 -12.58
C MET A 590 17.62 -12.94 -12.00
N PRO A 591 18.55 -11.98 -12.17
CA PRO A 591 19.84 -12.05 -11.49
C PRO A 591 19.68 -11.73 -10.01
N MET A 592 20.42 -12.46 -9.17
CA MET A 592 20.53 -12.23 -7.73
C MET A 592 21.98 -12.48 -7.28
N PRO A 593 22.41 -11.96 -6.13
CA PRO A 593 23.70 -12.32 -5.54
C PRO A 593 23.84 -13.83 -5.38
N ILE A 594 25.08 -14.33 -5.42
CA ILE A 594 25.34 -15.73 -5.07
C ILE A 594 25.62 -15.80 -3.57
N ILE A 595 24.92 -16.67 -2.86
CA ILE A 595 25.15 -16.95 -1.43
C ILE A 595 25.48 -18.45 -1.33
N LEU A 596 26.70 -18.78 -0.96
CA LEU A 596 27.15 -20.17 -0.79
C LEU A 596 27.38 -20.50 0.68
N GLY A 597 26.82 -21.60 1.14
CA GLY A 597 27.27 -22.31 2.35
C GLY A 597 28.22 -23.41 1.97
N ILE A 598 29.46 -23.38 2.46
CA ILE A 598 30.50 -24.36 2.16
C ILE A 598 30.88 -25.09 3.44
N LYS A 599 30.67 -26.40 3.46
CA LYS A 599 30.97 -27.25 4.64
C LYS A 599 32.18 -28.12 4.35
N THR A 600 33.12 -28.08 5.29
CA THR A 600 34.33 -28.95 5.25
C THR A 600 34.14 -30.22 6.10
N LYS A 601 35.02 -31.20 5.92
CA LYS A 601 35.00 -32.48 6.62
C LYS A 601 35.16 -32.34 8.14
N SER A 602 35.82 -31.29 8.61
CA SER A 602 35.92 -30.95 10.03
C SER A 602 34.55 -30.46 10.63
N GLY A 603 33.54 -30.21 9.79
CA GLY A 603 32.25 -29.66 10.19
C GLY A 603 32.17 -28.12 10.17
N LYS A 604 33.27 -27.44 9.85
CA LYS A 604 33.27 -25.98 9.67
C LYS A 604 32.38 -25.63 8.48
N THR A 605 31.55 -24.58 8.66
CA THR A 605 30.71 -24.03 7.61
C THR A 605 31.05 -22.56 7.40
N ASP A 606 31.37 -22.15 6.19
CA ASP A 606 31.63 -20.78 5.80
C ASP A 606 30.52 -20.29 4.87
N ILE A 607 30.14 -19.01 4.99
CA ILE A 607 29.21 -18.33 4.08
C ILE A 607 30.02 -17.42 3.17
N VAL A 608 29.91 -17.65 1.86
CA VAL A 608 30.55 -16.82 0.82
C VAL A 608 29.46 -16.08 0.07
N LYS A 609 29.52 -14.73 0.05
CA LYS A 609 28.61 -13.88 -0.72
C LYS A 609 29.37 -13.29 -1.90
N VAL A 610 28.75 -13.34 -3.11
CA VAL A 610 29.28 -12.75 -4.34
C VAL A 610 28.23 -11.78 -4.87
N PRO A 611 28.59 -10.53 -5.20
CA PRO A 611 27.64 -9.52 -5.61
C PRO A 611 26.99 -9.87 -6.95
N VAL A 612 25.83 -9.30 -7.21
CA VAL A 612 25.03 -9.52 -8.43
C VAL A 612 25.76 -9.12 -9.71
N ASP A 613 26.73 -8.22 -9.60
CA ASP A 613 27.53 -7.68 -10.71
C ASP A 613 28.27 -8.74 -11.53
N VAL A 614 28.51 -9.91 -10.95
CA VAL A 614 29.14 -11.04 -11.69
C VAL A 614 28.30 -11.49 -12.89
N TRP A 615 26.98 -11.18 -12.86
CA TRP A 615 26.03 -11.52 -13.91
C TRP A 615 25.94 -10.48 -15.04
N MET A 616 26.60 -9.32 -14.92
CA MET A 616 26.56 -8.27 -15.96
C MET A 616 27.11 -8.71 -17.31
N LYS A 617 28.04 -9.65 -17.29
CA LYS A 617 28.72 -10.14 -18.52
C LYS A 617 28.70 -11.66 -18.66
N ASN A 618 28.22 -12.35 -17.64
CA ASN A 618 28.37 -13.78 -17.54
C ASN A 618 27.06 -14.49 -17.29
N THR A 619 26.89 -15.66 -17.83
CA THR A 619 25.81 -16.60 -17.49
C THR A 619 26.30 -17.66 -16.50
N SER A 620 27.61 -17.71 -16.24
CA SER A 620 28.28 -18.59 -15.29
C SER A 620 29.35 -17.84 -14.54
N TRP A 621 29.56 -18.16 -13.25
CA TRP A 621 30.64 -17.59 -12.45
C TRP A 621 31.40 -18.66 -11.68
N ILE A 622 32.74 -18.54 -11.59
CA ILE A 622 33.59 -19.45 -10.86
C ILE A 622 34.11 -18.76 -9.59
N ILE A 623 33.73 -19.31 -8.46
CA ILE A 623 34.18 -18.89 -7.13
C ILE A 623 35.38 -19.76 -6.74
N ARG A 624 36.47 -19.14 -6.29
CA ARG A 624 37.63 -19.82 -5.71
C ARG A 624 37.53 -19.79 -4.18
N TYR A 625 37.45 -20.98 -3.57
CA TYR A 625 37.43 -21.13 -2.12
C TYR A 625 38.73 -21.72 -1.62
N PRO A 626 39.60 -20.89 -0.99
CA PRO A 626 40.90 -21.37 -0.51
C PRO A 626 40.73 -22.21 0.76
N THR A 627 41.19 -23.44 0.73
CA THR A 627 41.18 -24.35 1.89
C THR A 627 42.14 -25.52 1.65
N THR A 628 42.69 -26.07 2.74
CA THR A 628 43.44 -27.34 2.73
C THR A 628 42.57 -28.51 3.19
N GLU A 629 41.35 -28.22 3.69
CA GLU A 629 40.41 -29.24 4.13
C GLU A 629 39.54 -29.74 2.95
N GLU A 630 39.11 -30.98 3.06
CA GLU A 630 38.16 -31.58 2.13
C GLU A 630 36.77 -30.88 2.27
N VAL A 631 36.25 -30.33 1.17
CA VAL A 631 34.92 -29.82 1.09
C VAL A 631 33.95 -30.97 0.86
N VAL A 632 32.97 -31.13 1.74
CA VAL A 632 32.01 -32.24 1.72
C VAL A 632 30.64 -31.84 1.23
N GLU A 633 30.27 -30.54 1.33
CA GLU A 633 28.97 -30.02 0.89
C GLU A 633 29.10 -28.56 0.45
N VAL A 634 28.40 -28.21 -0.62
CA VAL A 634 28.19 -26.83 -1.06
C VAL A 634 26.71 -26.64 -1.29
N VAL A 635 26.12 -25.57 -0.72
CA VAL A 635 24.68 -25.24 -0.83
C VAL A 635 24.51 -23.79 -1.27
N LEU A 636 23.75 -23.55 -2.33
CA LEU A 636 23.26 -22.23 -2.71
C LEU A 636 22.14 -21.80 -1.77
N ASP A 637 22.21 -20.56 -1.33
CA ASP A 637 21.21 -19.92 -0.46
C ASP A 637 20.80 -20.80 0.75
N PRO A 638 21.76 -21.18 1.64
CA PRO A 638 21.48 -22.08 2.74
C PRO A 638 20.46 -21.53 3.75
N GLN A 639 20.22 -20.22 3.74
CA GLN A 639 19.25 -19.55 4.60
C GLN A 639 17.87 -19.37 3.94
N GLN A 640 17.73 -19.73 2.67
CA GLN A 640 16.50 -19.64 1.87
C GLN A 640 15.92 -18.21 1.82
N VAL A 641 16.80 -17.23 1.62
CA VAL A 641 16.46 -15.79 1.61
C VAL A 641 16.30 -15.21 0.20
N LEU A 642 16.57 -16.00 -0.85
CA LEU A 642 16.42 -15.62 -2.26
C LEU A 642 15.28 -16.44 -2.91
N PRO A 643 14.58 -15.89 -3.91
CA PRO A 643 13.41 -16.53 -4.51
C PRO A 643 13.77 -17.56 -5.60
N ASP A 644 14.64 -18.50 -5.28
CA ASP A 644 15.05 -19.55 -6.23
C ASP A 644 13.89 -20.50 -6.53
N SER A 645 13.56 -20.65 -7.80
CA SER A 645 12.44 -21.46 -8.26
C SER A 645 12.75 -22.96 -8.38
N ASN A 646 14.04 -23.33 -8.33
CA ASN A 646 14.52 -24.69 -8.52
C ASN A 646 15.63 -25.05 -7.52
N VAL A 647 15.24 -25.49 -6.35
CA VAL A 647 16.20 -25.85 -5.29
C VAL A 647 16.89 -27.21 -5.48
N GLU A 648 16.53 -27.98 -6.50
CA GLU A 648 17.12 -29.30 -6.75
C GLU A 648 18.55 -29.20 -7.26
N ASN A 649 18.91 -28.09 -7.93
CA ASN A 649 20.25 -27.78 -8.43
C ASN A 649 21.08 -26.94 -7.45
N ASN A 650 20.58 -26.67 -6.25
CA ASN A 650 21.22 -25.81 -5.26
C ASN A 650 22.21 -26.55 -4.34
N LYS A 651 22.35 -27.83 -4.49
CA LYS A 651 23.17 -28.61 -3.58
C LYS A 651 24.14 -29.52 -4.30
N TRP A 652 25.39 -29.52 -3.84
CA TRP A 652 26.42 -30.47 -4.21
C TRP A 652 26.96 -31.16 -2.94
N THR A 653 27.27 -32.49 -3.04
CA THR A 653 27.89 -33.27 -1.97
C THR A 653 29.04 -34.10 -2.55
N ALA A 654 30.14 -34.24 -1.80
CA ALA A 654 31.25 -35.06 -2.21
C ALA A 654 30.82 -36.53 -2.30
N GLY A 655 31.13 -37.16 -3.44
CA GLY A 655 30.80 -38.58 -3.67
C GLY A 655 29.49 -38.82 -4.42
N ASN A 656 28.76 -37.78 -4.82
CA ASN A 656 27.63 -37.88 -5.76
C ASN A 656 28.04 -37.41 -7.16
#